data_eb530a07fdf22a3bd9a3d23897127768
#
_entry.id   eb530a07fdf22a3bd9a3d23897127768
#
_cell.length_a   1.000
_cell.length_b   1.000
_cell.length_c   1.000
_cell.angle_alpha   90.00
_cell.angle_beta   90.00
_cell.angle_gamma   90.00
#
_symmetry.space_group_name_H-M   'P 1'
#
loop_
_entity.id
_entity.type
_entity.pdbx_description
1 polymer ?
#
loop_
_entity_poly.entity_id
_entity_poly.type
_entity_poly.pdbx_seq_one_letter_code
_entity_poly.pdbx_strand_id
1 'polypeptide(L)'
;MTNLNSLFLSQAYNDCWDDYNRSLKLRGFPRWDYVILTASNEQQAEGFRKQIEDRQNFLPRGTKFIAIPDRDGRRVGSGGATLEVLRYLHGQEESFDSLRVLVIHSGGDSKRVPQYSALGKLFSPVPHELPNGRSSTLFDEFMICMSSVPSRIREGMVLLSGDVLLLFNPLQIDYNNVDAAAISFKENVETGKNHGVYLNGPDGNVKCCLQKKSVEVLREAGAVNESGCVDIDTGALIFSTDIMKSLYSLIETDADYDRNVNERTRLSLYADFLYPLASDSTLEDFYREKPEGEFCPELTAARTRVWEVLSPYRMKLLRLAPAKFIHFGTTREILELMNGGVDEYHYLGWSRKVGSSIRSDVSGYNSVLSSRASVGKDCYLEVSYVHGNSRIGSHSVLSYIDVQDQVIPDNVVLHGLKQRNGKFIVRIFGVNDNPKENRLFGRDLDELEDTLGVRFWEENGQAHTLWSAALYQEADTIREATDAALELYEIVTGGKDFDRSLWTAASHKSLCAGFNEADPDAIIAWNKRMADLVTMDGIAKAIRDQVPAGSIRKLQSLTKIQKEWLRKRLRKADFGEKMRLHYYLGVILEDENEVQECFRIIQSEVLEATIKSLAYNEQARIVTDHHTVRLPLRVNWGGGWSDTPPYCNEKGGTVLNAAILLNGEKPVEVTLERIPEQKVVFDSRDMDVHGEFDTIEPLQATGDPYDPFALQKACLLACGIIPREGHTLGEILERLGSGFVMHSEVTNVPKGSGLGTSSILSAACVKAVFEFMGIAYTEEDLYAHVLAMEQIMSTGGGWQDQVGGITSGLKYITSMPGLQQQLQVAHIELSPQTKKELDERFVLIYTGQRRLARNLLRDVVGRYVGNEPDSLFALEEIQKTAALMRFELERGNVDGFAKLLDYHWELSKKIDAGSSNTLIEQIFSSIEELVDGKLVCGAGGGGFLQVILKKGVTRQMVEERLKEVFMDSLVGVADCNLVWE
;
A
#
# COMPACT_ATOMS: atom_id res chain seq x y z
N MET A 1 27.70 5.65 10.37
CA MET A 1 27.43 6.31 11.67
C MET A 1 26.57 7.52 11.39
N THR A 2 25.40 7.60 11.98
CA THR A 2 24.51 8.76 11.85
C THR A 2 25.24 9.96 12.46
N ASN A 3 25.45 11.01 11.69
CA ASN A 3 26.06 12.23 12.18
C ASN A 3 25.15 12.85 13.28
N LEU A 4 25.71 13.39 14.35
CA LEU A 4 24.97 14.01 15.44
C LEU A 4 23.99 15.10 14.92
N ASN A 5 24.39 15.87 13.92
CA ASN A 5 23.55 16.87 13.28
C ASN A 5 22.30 16.27 12.62
N SER A 6 22.45 15.11 11.95
CA SER A 6 21.31 14.41 11.34
C SER A 6 20.30 13.92 12.37
N LEU A 7 20.79 13.45 13.53
CA LEU A 7 19.94 13.06 14.65
C LEU A 7 19.14 14.26 15.20
N PHE A 8 19.81 15.41 15.42
CA PHE A 8 19.14 16.64 15.88
C PHE A 8 18.10 17.16 14.89
N LEU A 9 18.40 17.12 13.58
CA LEU A 9 17.45 17.56 12.55
C LEU A 9 16.27 16.61 12.42
N SER A 10 16.51 15.30 12.55
CA SER A 10 15.44 14.30 12.57
C SER A 10 14.49 14.51 13.76
N GLN A 11 15.05 14.73 14.95
CA GLN A 11 14.26 15.03 16.14
C GLN A 11 13.47 16.33 15.97
N ALA A 12 14.14 17.40 15.50
CA ALA A 12 13.48 18.69 15.24
C ALA A 12 12.32 18.57 14.25
N TYR A 13 12.48 17.74 13.20
CA TYR A 13 11.41 17.48 12.24
C TYR A 13 10.23 16.74 12.88
N ASN A 14 10.50 15.73 13.71
CA ASN A 14 9.46 14.99 14.42
C ASN A 14 8.68 15.89 15.40
N ASP A 15 9.39 16.78 16.11
CA ASP A 15 8.76 17.77 17.01
C ASP A 15 7.85 18.72 16.21
N CYS A 16 8.32 19.20 15.04
CA CYS A 16 7.50 20.02 14.13
C CYS A 16 6.29 19.26 13.59
N TRP A 17 6.44 17.97 13.28
CA TRP A 17 5.33 17.11 12.86
C TRP A 17 4.28 16.95 13.95
N ASP A 18 4.69 16.78 15.21
CA ASP A 18 3.79 16.68 16.35
C ASP A 18 3.05 18.00 16.58
N ASP A 19 3.74 19.13 16.51
CA ASP A 19 3.15 20.45 16.64
C ASP A 19 2.20 20.77 15.47
N TYR A 20 2.55 20.35 14.25
CA TYR A 20 1.64 20.44 13.11
C TYR A 20 0.33 19.67 13.39
N ASN A 21 0.42 18.42 13.87
CA ASN A 21 -0.75 17.63 14.23
C ASN A 21 -1.57 18.25 15.38
N ARG A 22 -0.91 18.86 16.35
CA ARG A 22 -1.59 19.62 17.45
C ARG A 22 -2.33 20.82 16.88
N SER A 23 -1.72 21.56 15.94
CA SER A 23 -2.33 22.72 15.29
C SER A 23 -3.60 22.38 14.51
N LEU A 24 -3.68 21.16 13.96
CA LEU A 24 -4.88 20.66 13.27
C LEU A 24 -6.03 20.33 14.23
N LYS A 25 -5.73 19.89 15.46
CA LYS A 25 -6.69 19.30 16.40
C LYS A 25 -7.05 20.23 17.56
N LEU A 26 -6.11 20.99 18.08
CA LEU A 26 -6.27 21.76 19.32
C LEU A 26 -6.58 23.22 19.04
N ARG A 27 -7.73 23.72 19.50
CA ARG A 27 -8.16 25.12 19.28
C ARG A 27 -7.24 26.17 19.91
N GLY A 28 -6.60 25.88 21.02
CA GLY A 28 -5.73 26.79 21.76
C GLY A 28 -4.24 26.69 21.39
N PHE A 29 -3.87 25.85 20.43
CA PHE A 29 -2.48 25.72 20.01
C PHE A 29 -2.03 26.99 19.26
N PRO A 30 -0.82 27.53 19.54
CA PRO A 30 -0.29 28.68 18.81
C PRO A 30 -0.21 28.41 17.31
N ARG A 31 -0.72 29.34 16.48
CA ARG A 31 -0.80 29.17 15.03
C ARG A 31 -0.60 30.52 14.34
N TRP A 32 -0.37 30.48 13.05
CA TRP A 32 -0.41 31.65 12.20
C TRP A 32 -1.84 32.19 12.08
N ASP A 33 -2.02 33.51 12.15
CA ASP A 33 -3.29 34.14 11.83
C ASP A 33 -3.51 34.15 10.32
N TYR A 34 -2.45 34.41 9.56
CA TYR A 34 -2.41 34.41 8.11
C TYR A 34 -1.21 33.62 7.59
N VAL A 35 -1.44 32.83 6.53
CA VAL A 35 -0.42 32.27 5.64
C VAL A 35 -0.70 32.81 4.26
N ILE A 36 0.19 33.65 3.73
CA ILE A 36 0.00 34.37 2.49
C ILE A 36 1.03 33.93 1.46
N LEU A 37 0.55 33.51 0.30
CA LEU A 37 1.36 33.10 -0.85
C LEU A 37 1.34 34.22 -1.87
N THR A 38 2.49 34.76 -2.26
CA THR A 38 2.53 35.70 -3.39
C THR A 38 2.65 34.95 -4.70
N ALA A 39 1.97 35.43 -5.75
CA ALA A 39 1.94 34.81 -7.06
C ALA A 39 2.28 35.83 -8.15
N SER A 40 2.82 35.39 -9.28
CA SER A 40 3.23 36.26 -10.39
C SER A 40 2.06 36.86 -11.16
N ASN A 41 0.89 36.21 -11.13
CA ASN A 41 -0.33 36.61 -11.81
C ASN A 41 -1.54 35.89 -11.21
N GLU A 42 -2.75 36.27 -11.71
CA GLU A 42 -4.01 35.69 -11.24
C GLU A 42 -4.13 34.17 -11.53
N GLN A 43 -3.62 33.70 -12.64
CA GLN A 43 -3.66 32.27 -12.99
C GLN A 43 -2.86 31.45 -12.00
N GLN A 44 -1.69 31.90 -11.60
CA GLN A 44 -0.88 31.22 -10.56
C GLN A 44 -1.55 31.30 -9.20
N ALA A 45 -2.13 32.45 -8.85
CA ALA A 45 -2.87 32.63 -7.59
C ALA A 45 -4.08 31.69 -7.53
N GLU A 46 -4.81 31.51 -8.64
CA GLU A 46 -5.89 30.54 -8.74
C GLU A 46 -5.39 29.11 -8.53
N GLY A 47 -4.28 28.74 -9.16
CA GLY A 47 -3.61 27.46 -8.94
C GLY A 47 -3.29 27.23 -7.47
N PHE A 48 -2.78 28.23 -6.76
CA PHE A 48 -2.48 28.17 -5.32
C PHE A 48 -3.76 27.99 -4.50
N ARG A 49 -4.82 28.76 -4.78
CA ARG A 49 -6.12 28.61 -4.09
C ARG A 49 -6.69 27.20 -4.26
N LYS A 50 -6.61 26.62 -5.46
CA LYS A 50 -7.04 25.23 -5.71
C LYS A 50 -6.21 24.21 -4.93
N GLN A 51 -4.89 24.40 -4.85
CA GLN A 51 -4.02 23.55 -4.04
C GLN A 51 -4.30 23.65 -2.54
N ILE A 52 -4.62 24.85 -2.04
CA ILE A 52 -5.02 25.08 -0.64
C ILE A 52 -6.38 24.41 -0.37
N GLU A 53 -7.36 24.56 -1.26
CA GLU A 53 -8.67 23.94 -1.16
C GLU A 53 -8.56 22.42 -1.09
N ASP A 54 -7.73 21.81 -1.94
CA ASP A 54 -7.48 20.38 -1.95
C ASP A 54 -6.89 19.85 -0.61
N ARG A 55 -6.13 20.69 0.08
CA ARG A 55 -5.49 20.40 1.38
C ARG A 55 -6.28 20.82 2.61
N GLN A 56 -7.50 21.31 2.46
CA GLN A 56 -8.27 21.93 3.54
C GLN A 56 -8.36 21.10 4.83
N ASN A 57 -8.42 19.75 4.70
CA ASN A 57 -8.46 18.84 5.84
C ASN A 57 -7.10 18.68 6.56
N PHE A 58 -6.04 19.20 5.97
CA PHE A 58 -4.65 19.10 6.45
C PHE A 58 -4.05 20.48 6.78
N LEU A 59 -4.88 21.49 6.91
CA LEU A 59 -4.45 22.84 7.26
C LEU A 59 -4.98 23.23 8.64
N PRO A 60 -4.20 24.02 9.43
CA PRO A 60 -4.61 24.46 10.77
C PRO A 60 -5.91 25.26 10.75
N ARG A 61 -6.86 24.84 11.58
CA ARG A 61 -8.18 25.50 11.66
C ARG A 61 -8.03 26.90 12.28
N GLY A 62 -8.59 27.92 11.59
CA GLY A 62 -8.59 29.31 12.03
C GLY A 62 -7.38 30.11 11.55
N THR A 63 -6.44 29.50 10.81
CA THR A 63 -5.46 30.21 9.99
C THR A 63 -6.10 30.57 8.64
N LYS A 64 -5.97 31.82 8.22
CA LYS A 64 -6.45 32.29 6.92
C LYS A 64 -5.35 32.08 5.86
N PHE A 65 -5.62 31.26 4.83
CA PHE A 65 -4.71 31.00 3.71
C PHE A 65 -5.11 31.83 2.51
N ILE A 66 -4.23 32.71 2.05
CA ILE A 66 -4.49 33.70 1.02
C ILE A 66 -3.44 33.60 -0.09
N ALA A 67 -3.87 33.69 -1.35
CA ALA A 67 -2.95 33.85 -2.50
C ALA A 67 -3.15 35.24 -3.11
N ILE A 68 -2.09 36.05 -3.16
CA ILE A 68 -2.09 37.42 -3.66
C ILE A 68 -1.25 37.47 -4.95
N PRO A 69 -1.84 37.81 -6.10
CA PRO A 69 -1.10 37.99 -7.35
C PRO A 69 -0.37 39.34 -7.37
N ASP A 70 0.73 39.41 -8.12
CA ASP A 70 1.36 40.68 -8.46
C ASP A 70 0.34 41.58 -9.18
N ARG A 71 0.45 42.88 -8.90
CA ARG A 71 -0.47 43.89 -9.44
C ARG A 71 -0.52 43.83 -10.98
N ASP A 72 -1.71 43.77 -11.52
CA ASP A 72 -2.02 43.71 -12.96
C ASP A 72 -1.29 42.54 -13.70
N GLY A 73 -0.85 41.52 -12.94
CA GLY A 73 -0.04 40.40 -13.49
C GLY A 73 1.35 40.82 -13.97
N ARG A 74 1.85 41.96 -13.50
CA ARG A 74 3.17 42.51 -13.82
C ARG A 74 4.12 42.35 -12.67
N ARG A 75 5.39 42.10 -12.93
CA ARG A 75 6.40 41.94 -11.91
C ARG A 75 6.63 43.20 -11.12
N VAL A 76 6.25 43.21 -9.85
CA VAL A 76 6.45 44.32 -8.92
C VAL A 76 7.69 44.17 -8.01
N GLY A 77 8.38 43.03 -8.11
CA GLY A 77 9.51 42.68 -7.27
C GLY A 77 9.07 42.11 -5.90
N SER A 78 9.99 41.41 -5.22
CA SER A 78 9.70 40.78 -3.93
C SER A 78 9.33 41.79 -2.83
N GLY A 79 9.90 42.99 -2.86
CA GLY A 79 9.50 44.09 -1.99
C GLY A 79 8.11 44.62 -2.31
N GLY A 80 7.83 44.84 -3.60
CA GLY A 80 6.51 45.26 -4.05
C GLY A 80 5.42 44.24 -3.66
N ALA A 81 5.67 42.95 -3.83
CA ALA A 81 4.78 41.88 -3.38
C ALA A 81 4.60 41.89 -1.84
N THR A 82 5.62 42.22 -1.06
CA THR A 82 5.48 42.44 0.39
C THR A 82 4.55 43.61 0.71
N LEU A 83 4.65 44.69 -0.03
CA LEU A 83 3.75 45.83 0.12
C LEU A 83 2.31 45.48 -0.22
N GLU A 84 2.08 44.65 -1.24
CA GLU A 84 0.74 44.11 -1.57
C GLU A 84 0.14 43.28 -0.40
N VAL A 85 0.98 42.49 0.26
CA VAL A 85 0.59 41.73 1.45
C VAL A 85 0.13 42.68 2.56
N LEU A 86 0.90 43.73 2.83
CA LEU A 86 0.58 44.74 3.86
C LEU A 86 -0.71 45.50 3.51
N ARG A 87 -0.91 45.86 2.24
CA ARG A 87 -2.16 46.48 1.78
C ARG A 87 -3.37 45.55 2.00
N TYR A 88 -3.23 44.28 1.68
CA TYR A 88 -4.27 43.30 1.93
C TYR A 88 -4.58 43.18 3.43
N LEU A 89 -3.56 43.01 4.27
CA LEU A 89 -3.74 42.86 5.71
C LEU A 89 -4.42 44.11 6.32
N HIS A 90 -4.01 45.32 5.96
CA HIS A 90 -4.62 46.54 6.44
C HIS A 90 -6.11 46.68 6.02
N GLY A 91 -6.47 46.10 4.87
CA GLY A 91 -7.85 46.06 4.42
C GLY A 91 -8.71 45.01 5.15
N GLN A 92 -8.11 44.11 5.89
CA GLN A 92 -8.78 43.02 6.62
C GLN A 92 -8.80 43.23 8.14
N GLU A 93 -7.80 43.90 8.69
CA GLU A 93 -7.54 44.05 10.14
C GLU A 93 -7.39 45.55 10.50
N GLU A 94 -7.84 45.92 11.69
CA GLU A 94 -7.74 47.31 12.19
C GLU A 94 -6.32 47.75 12.49
N SER A 95 -5.44 46.80 12.82
CA SER A 95 -4.02 47.00 13.17
C SER A 95 -3.20 45.75 12.84
N PHE A 96 -1.88 45.93 12.65
CA PHE A 96 -0.94 44.81 12.55
C PHE A 96 -0.56 44.25 13.94
N ASP A 97 -0.90 44.94 15.03
CA ASP A 97 -0.57 44.49 16.37
C ASP A 97 -1.22 43.11 16.68
N SER A 98 -0.44 42.27 17.35
CA SER A 98 -0.80 40.90 17.72
C SER A 98 -0.95 39.91 16.55
N LEU A 99 -0.78 40.31 15.29
CA LEU A 99 -0.81 39.42 14.17
C LEU A 99 0.45 38.57 14.03
N ARG A 100 0.30 37.29 13.76
CA ARG A 100 1.36 36.38 13.33
C ARG A 100 1.13 36.00 11.87
N VAL A 101 1.97 36.52 11.00
CA VAL A 101 1.81 36.38 9.55
C VAL A 101 2.97 35.58 8.99
N LEU A 102 2.69 34.55 8.22
CA LEU A 102 3.67 33.84 7.42
C LEU A 102 3.46 34.22 5.95
N VAL A 103 4.49 34.81 5.32
CA VAL A 103 4.47 35.12 3.88
C VAL A 103 5.47 34.22 3.16
N ILE A 104 5.01 33.54 2.14
CA ILE A 104 5.86 32.71 1.28
C ILE A 104 5.90 33.35 -0.11
N HIS A 105 7.06 33.92 -0.44
CA HIS A 105 7.30 34.51 -1.75
C HIS A 105 7.46 33.43 -2.82
N SER A 106 6.37 33.12 -3.53
CA SER A 106 6.29 32.09 -4.57
C SER A 106 6.03 32.67 -5.96
N GLY A 107 6.05 33.99 -6.10
CA GLY A 107 5.95 34.68 -7.38
C GLY A 107 7.08 34.31 -8.32
N GLY A 108 6.78 34.34 -9.61
CA GLY A 108 7.73 34.02 -10.67
C GLY A 108 7.25 32.84 -11.53
N ASP A 109 7.61 32.88 -12.83
CA ASP A 109 7.07 31.97 -13.86
C ASP A 109 7.71 30.57 -13.78
N SER A 110 8.58 30.30 -12.81
CA SER A 110 9.30 29.02 -12.65
C SER A 110 10.05 28.57 -13.91
N LYS A 111 10.56 29.54 -14.72
CA LYS A 111 11.16 29.28 -16.06
C LYS A 111 12.25 28.21 -16.05
N ARG A 112 13.04 28.09 -14.97
CA ARG A 112 14.10 27.06 -14.86
C ARG A 112 13.62 25.65 -14.53
N VAL A 113 12.33 25.52 -14.18
CA VAL A 113 11.64 24.27 -13.88
C VAL A 113 10.24 24.30 -14.50
N PRO A 114 10.14 24.29 -15.85
CA PRO A 114 8.87 24.50 -16.55
C PRO A 114 7.76 23.53 -16.13
N GLN A 115 8.11 22.31 -15.75
CA GLN A 115 7.17 21.28 -15.27
C GLN A 115 6.42 21.71 -14.00
N TYR A 116 6.95 22.68 -13.24
CA TYR A 116 6.27 23.20 -12.03
C TYR A 116 5.65 24.57 -12.25
N SER A 117 5.67 25.10 -13.48
CA SER A 117 5.14 26.44 -13.74
C SER A 117 3.64 26.54 -13.44
N ALA A 118 2.83 25.58 -13.89
CA ALA A 118 1.37 25.65 -13.84
C ALA A 118 0.77 25.71 -12.43
N LEU A 119 1.34 24.96 -11.47
CA LEU A 119 0.90 24.95 -10.07
C LEU A 119 1.86 25.72 -9.13
N GLY A 120 2.98 26.21 -9.68
CA GLY A 120 4.04 26.90 -8.93
C GLY A 120 5.00 25.96 -8.22
N LYS A 121 6.27 26.38 -8.10
CA LYS A 121 7.33 25.62 -7.43
C LYS A 121 7.00 25.19 -5.99
N LEU A 122 6.23 26.00 -5.28
CA LEU A 122 5.85 25.73 -3.90
C LEU A 122 5.09 24.42 -3.74
N PHE A 123 4.43 23.95 -4.79
CA PHE A 123 3.71 22.67 -4.80
C PHE A 123 4.46 21.55 -5.54
N SER A 124 5.77 21.75 -5.78
CA SER A 124 6.62 20.69 -6.32
C SER A 124 6.75 19.52 -5.35
N PRO A 125 6.87 18.29 -5.85
CA PRO A 125 7.11 17.11 -5.04
C PRO A 125 8.37 17.20 -4.21
N VAL A 126 8.29 16.68 -2.97
CA VAL A 126 9.45 16.40 -2.13
C VAL A 126 9.56 14.87 -2.02
N PRO A 127 10.77 14.28 -2.03
CA PRO A 127 10.94 12.82 -1.99
C PRO A 127 10.66 12.26 -0.60
N HIS A 128 9.51 12.61 -0.04
CA HIS A 128 9.10 12.30 1.33
C HIS A 128 7.64 11.80 1.36
N GLU A 129 7.45 10.65 1.96
CA GLU A 129 6.13 10.17 2.37
C GLU A 129 5.93 10.55 3.84
N LEU A 130 4.96 11.42 4.11
CA LEU A 130 4.66 11.90 5.46
C LEU A 130 4.23 10.74 6.37
N PRO A 131 4.40 10.86 7.71
CA PRO A 131 4.00 9.80 8.64
C PRO A 131 2.52 9.39 8.56
N ASN A 132 1.65 10.24 8.03
CA ASN A 132 0.26 9.91 7.72
C ASN A 132 0.10 9.24 6.33
N GLY A 133 1.20 8.98 5.61
CA GLY A 133 1.30 8.30 4.32
C GLY A 133 0.86 9.13 3.11
N ARG A 134 0.74 10.44 3.25
CA ARG A 134 0.57 11.34 2.10
C ARG A 134 1.93 11.62 1.47
N SER A 135 1.95 11.70 0.16
CA SER A 135 3.11 12.23 -0.57
C SER A 135 3.25 13.72 -0.31
N SER A 136 4.44 14.17 0.06
CA SER A 136 4.71 15.55 0.46
C SER A 136 5.02 16.45 -0.74
N THR A 137 4.63 17.73 -0.62
CA THR A 137 5.09 18.81 -1.49
C THR A 137 5.89 19.82 -0.67
N LEU A 138 6.61 20.71 -1.33
CA LEU A 138 7.38 21.75 -0.63
C LEU A 138 6.48 22.64 0.27
N PHE A 139 5.25 22.91 -0.14
CA PHE A 139 4.26 23.60 0.70
C PHE A 139 3.91 22.80 1.96
N ASP A 140 3.71 21.48 1.85
CA ASP A 140 3.42 20.63 3.02
C ASP A 140 4.59 20.67 4.01
N GLU A 141 5.83 20.60 3.51
CA GLU A 141 7.03 20.72 4.34
C GLU A 141 7.15 22.07 5.03
N PHE A 142 6.82 23.19 4.34
CA PHE A 142 6.75 24.50 4.99
C PHE A 142 5.72 24.53 6.11
N MET A 143 4.54 23.98 5.90
CA MET A 143 3.50 23.95 6.94
C MET A 143 3.95 23.14 8.16
N ILE A 144 4.68 22.05 7.96
CA ILE A 144 5.23 21.24 9.04
C ILE A 144 6.36 22.00 9.75
N CYS A 145 7.40 22.41 9.04
CA CYS A 145 8.59 23.04 9.61
C CYS A 145 8.29 24.38 10.32
N MET A 146 7.25 25.11 9.84
CA MET A 146 6.85 26.39 10.42
C MET A 146 5.75 26.27 11.48
N SER A 147 5.28 25.08 11.83
CA SER A 147 4.17 24.86 12.77
C SER A 147 4.50 25.26 14.20
N SER A 148 5.75 25.12 14.63
CA SER A 148 6.22 25.46 15.98
C SER A 148 6.61 26.94 16.13
N VAL A 149 6.84 27.65 15.03
CA VAL A 149 7.34 29.04 15.03
C VAL A 149 6.35 30.03 15.69
N PRO A 150 5.01 29.94 15.52
CA PRO A 150 4.07 30.84 16.19
C PRO A 150 4.16 30.86 17.73
N SER A 151 4.70 29.78 18.32
CA SER A 151 4.92 29.73 19.78
C SER A 151 6.17 30.51 20.21
N ARG A 152 7.05 30.91 19.27
CA ARG A 152 8.33 31.59 19.49
C ARG A 152 8.28 33.08 19.12
N ILE A 153 7.25 33.50 18.41
CA ILE A 153 7.03 34.86 17.93
C ILE A 153 5.72 35.36 18.55
N ARG A 154 5.80 36.48 19.25
CA ARG A 154 4.59 37.07 19.85
C ARG A 154 3.68 37.66 18.80
N GLU A 155 4.24 38.40 17.85
CA GLU A 155 3.60 39.10 16.76
C GLU A 155 4.63 39.42 15.67
N GLY A 156 4.19 39.76 14.47
CA GLY A 156 5.05 40.16 13.38
C GLY A 156 4.86 39.27 12.15
N MET A 157 5.72 39.46 11.16
CA MET A 157 5.66 38.77 9.86
C MET A 157 6.95 38.02 9.61
N VAL A 158 6.81 36.74 9.30
CA VAL A 158 7.88 35.86 8.79
C VAL A 158 7.76 35.75 7.29
N LEU A 159 8.85 36.04 6.59
CA LEU A 159 8.93 35.96 5.14
C LEU A 159 9.87 34.83 4.75
N LEU A 160 9.47 34.01 3.81
CA LEU A 160 10.22 32.86 3.28
C LEU A 160 10.30 32.92 1.75
N SER A 161 11.40 32.41 1.17
CA SER A 161 11.48 32.12 -0.25
C SER A 161 10.78 30.78 -0.54
N GLY A 162 9.89 30.75 -1.54
CA GLY A 162 9.06 29.60 -1.88
C GLY A 162 9.76 28.49 -2.67
N ASP A 163 11.08 28.57 -2.90
CA ASP A 163 11.89 27.58 -3.61
C ASP A 163 13.02 26.98 -2.78
N VAL A 164 12.99 27.22 -1.46
CA VAL A 164 14.02 26.75 -0.52
C VAL A 164 13.38 26.13 0.70
N LEU A 165 13.64 24.86 0.95
CA LEU A 165 13.29 24.22 2.22
C LEU A 165 14.40 24.47 3.25
N LEU A 166 14.04 25.11 4.35
CA LEU A 166 14.91 25.35 5.49
C LEU A 166 14.52 24.41 6.64
N LEU A 167 15.43 23.48 6.96
CA LEU A 167 15.28 22.54 8.08
C LEU A 167 16.10 23.00 9.26
N PHE A 168 15.46 23.20 10.41
CA PHE A 168 16.09 23.65 11.66
C PHE A 168 15.18 23.31 12.86
N ASN A 169 15.73 23.49 14.06
CA ASN A 169 14.93 23.40 15.28
C ASN A 169 14.33 24.77 15.61
N PRO A 170 13.00 24.97 15.60
CA PRO A 170 12.36 26.27 15.90
C PRO A 170 12.62 26.79 17.29
N LEU A 171 13.08 25.97 18.24
CA LEU A 171 13.50 26.41 19.56
C LEU A 171 14.73 27.35 19.53
N GLN A 172 15.48 27.38 18.43
CA GLN A 172 16.60 28.30 18.21
C GLN A 172 16.14 29.72 17.89
N ILE A 173 14.87 29.94 17.56
CA ILE A 173 14.35 31.29 17.29
C ILE A 173 14.03 31.96 18.60
N ASP A 174 14.75 33.08 18.91
CA ASP A 174 14.42 34.04 19.95
C ASP A 174 14.25 35.42 19.32
N TYR A 175 13.01 35.83 19.17
CA TYR A 175 12.63 37.08 18.52
C TYR A 175 12.12 38.13 19.49
N ASN A 176 12.40 38.01 20.76
CA ASN A 176 11.94 38.99 21.72
C ASN A 176 12.68 40.33 21.59
N ASN A 177 11.92 41.42 21.40
CA ASN A 177 12.40 42.80 21.34
C ASN A 177 13.42 43.09 20.22
N VAL A 178 13.16 42.65 19.01
CA VAL A 178 13.96 42.90 17.81
C VAL A 178 13.10 43.55 16.74
N ASP A 179 13.63 44.53 16.04
CA ASP A 179 12.92 45.19 14.93
C ASP A 179 12.82 44.23 13.71
N ALA A 180 13.98 43.74 13.26
CA ALA A 180 14.11 42.77 12.19
C ALA A 180 15.10 41.67 12.55
N ALA A 181 14.95 40.51 11.96
CA ALA A 181 15.93 39.43 12.03
C ALA A 181 16.09 38.72 10.69
N ALA A 182 17.34 38.43 10.35
CA ALA A 182 17.68 37.54 9.24
C ALA A 182 18.01 36.14 9.78
N ILE A 183 17.40 35.09 9.23
CA ILE A 183 17.73 33.72 9.57
C ILE A 183 18.89 33.25 8.70
N SER A 184 19.94 32.74 9.34
CA SER A 184 21.19 32.35 8.69
C SER A 184 21.76 31.07 9.30
N PHE A 185 22.65 30.43 8.59
CA PHE A 185 23.53 29.38 9.12
C PHE A 185 24.89 29.41 8.41
N LYS A 186 25.87 28.74 9.01
CA LYS A 186 27.22 28.66 8.45
C LYS A 186 27.29 27.67 7.30
N GLU A 187 27.77 28.11 6.13
CA GLU A 187 28.00 27.30 4.97
C GLU A 187 29.36 27.59 4.35
N ASN A 188 29.90 26.68 3.56
CA ASN A 188 31.16 26.85 2.87
C ASN A 188 31.12 28.06 1.95
N VAL A 189 32.21 28.83 1.89
CA VAL A 189 32.32 30.04 1.07
C VAL A 189 32.08 29.77 -0.43
N GLU A 190 32.43 28.59 -0.93
CA GLU A 190 32.20 28.21 -2.31
C GLU A 190 30.69 28.06 -2.64
N THR A 191 29.89 27.63 -1.68
CA THR A 191 28.43 27.66 -1.76
C THR A 191 27.91 29.09 -1.56
N GLY A 192 28.46 29.80 -0.56
CA GLY A 192 28.06 31.17 -0.20
C GLY A 192 28.20 32.21 -1.29
N LYS A 193 29.19 32.07 -2.20
CA LYS A 193 29.38 33.00 -3.33
C LYS A 193 28.18 33.07 -4.29
N ASN A 194 27.33 32.02 -4.30
CA ASN A 194 26.14 31.93 -5.13
C ASN A 194 24.87 32.49 -4.46
N HIS A 195 24.99 32.83 -3.16
CA HIS A 195 23.93 33.36 -2.31
C HIS A 195 24.24 34.73 -1.80
N GLY A 196 23.34 35.33 -1.01
CA GLY A 196 23.67 36.46 -0.15
C GLY A 196 24.50 36.00 1.04
N VAL A 197 25.37 36.86 1.53
CA VAL A 197 26.19 36.62 2.73
C VAL A 197 26.04 37.79 3.69
N TYR A 198 25.80 37.49 4.96
CA TYR A 198 25.73 38.48 6.01
C TYR A 198 27.08 38.66 6.70
N LEU A 199 27.50 39.91 6.90
CA LEU A 199 28.59 40.29 7.79
C LEU A 199 27.99 40.81 9.09
N ASN A 200 28.36 40.23 10.22
CA ASN A 200 27.79 40.52 11.51
C ASN A 200 28.71 41.44 12.33
N GLY A 201 28.11 42.36 13.10
CA GLY A 201 28.81 43.21 14.04
C GLY A 201 29.01 42.53 15.42
N PRO A 202 29.80 43.08 16.30
CA PRO A 202 30.03 42.55 17.64
C PRO A 202 28.79 42.62 18.54
N ASP A 203 27.83 43.46 18.21
CA ASP A 203 26.54 43.65 18.89
C ASP A 203 25.46 42.67 18.45
N GLY A 204 25.80 41.77 17.52
CA GLY A 204 24.87 40.78 16.94
C GLY A 204 23.99 41.33 15.82
N ASN A 205 24.13 42.61 15.46
CA ASN A 205 23.41 43.19 14.33
C ASN A 205 24.15 42.95 12.99
N VAL A 206 23.39 42.87 11.91
CA VAL A 206 23.98 42.77 10.57
C VAL A 206 24.65 44.08 10.20
N LYS A 207 25.95 44.02 9.90
CA LYS A 207 26.72 45.16 9.43
C LYS A 207 26.46 45.44 7.98
N CYS A 208 26.51 44.38 7.15
CA CYS A 208 26.49 44.51 5.70
C CYS A 208 25.88 43.25 5.09
N CYS A 209 25.16 43.40 3.99
CA CYS A 209 24.62 42.34 3.16
C CYS A 209 25.38 42.25 1.83
N LEU A 210 26.07 41.16 1.57
CA LEU A 210 26.94 41.00 0.41
C LEU A 210 26.26 40.04 -0.59
N GLN A 211 25.57 40.55 -1.59
CA GLN A 211 24.82 39.76 -2.56
C GLN A 211 25.69 39.20 -3.69
N LYS A 212 25.82 37.84 -3.76
CA LYS A 212 26.51 37.10 -4.86
C LYS A 212 27.90 37.65 -5.20
N LYS A 213 28.73 37.88 -4.20
CA LYS A 213 30.11 38.37 -4.35
C LYS A 213 31.08 37.21 -4.55
N SER A 214 32.22 37.46 -5.20
CA SER A 214 33.28 36.45 -5.37
C SER A 214 33.92 36.09 -4.00
N VAL A 215 34.58 34.94 -3.95
CA VAL A 215 35.24 34.43 -2.75
C VAL A 215 36.28 35.41 -2.22
N GLU A 216 37.00 36.06 -3.15
CA GLU A 216 38.03 37.10 -2.82
C GLU A 216 37.37 38.26 -2.09
N VAL A 217 36.28 38.80 -2.63
CA VAL A 217 35.55 39.95 -2.06
C VAL A 217 34.98 39.59 -0.68
N LEU A 218 34.44 38.34 -0.53
CA LEU A 218 33.92 37.85 0.75
C LEU A 218 35.04 37.74 1.82
N ARG A 219 36.25 37.33 1.44
CA ARG A 219 37.41 37.29 2.33
C ARG A 219 37.92 38.67 2.70
N GLU A 220 38.04 39.59 1.75
CA GLU A 220 38.48 40.99 1.97
C GLU A 220 37.50 41.70 2.89
N ALA A 221 36.20 41.45 2.77
CA ALA A 221 35.17 41.99 3.63
C ALA A 221 35.16 41.38 5.05
N GLY A 222 35.97 40.34 5.31
CA GLY A 222 36.01 39.63 6.59
C GLY A 222 34.76 38.75 6.87
N ALA A 223 34.02 38.37 5.84
CA ALA A 223 32.84 37.55 5.99
C ALA A 223 33.15 36.05 6.17
N VAL A 224 34.36 35.61 5.77
CA VAL A 224 34.81 34.22 5.85
C VAL A 224 35.49 33.96 7.21
N ASN A 225 34.98 33.01 7.96
CA ASN A 225 35.56 32.62 9.23
C ASN A 225 36.82 31.74 9.08
N GLU A 226 37.46 31.37 10.22
CA GLU A 226 38.65 30.51 10.22
C GLU A 226 38.43 29.11 9.62
N SER A 227 37.21 28.61 9.62
CA SER A 227 36.82 27.33 9.03
C SER A 227 36.45 27.41 7.54
N GLY A 228 36.62 28.57 6.90
CA GLY A 228 36.29 28.80 5.50
C GLY A 228 34.77 28.92 5.23
N CYS A 229 33.97 29.19 6.26
CA CYS A 229 32.52 29.31 6.18
C CYS A 229 32.05 30.77 6.30
N VAL A 230 30.89 31.04 5.72
CA VAL A 230 30.18 32.33 5.72
C VAL A 230 28.79 32.18 6.32
N ASP A 231 28.18 33.27 6.77
CA ASP A 231 26.76 33.32 7.17
C ASP A 231 25.90 33.57 5.92
N ILE A 232 25.21 32.54 5.41
CA ILE A 232 24.43 32.68 4.19
C ILE A 232 23.05 33.28 4.46
N ASP A 233 22.57 34.04 3.48
CA ASP A 233 21.16 34.43 3.38
C ASP A 233 20.31 33.25 2.98
N THR A 234 19.42 32.83 3.86
CA THR A 234 18.48 31.72 3.65
C THR A 234 17.20 32.16 2.93
N GLY A 235 17.03 33.46 2.68
CA GLY A 235 15.78 34.04 2.21
C GLY A 235 14.67 34.07 3.26
N ALA A 236 15.00 33.78 4.53
CA ALA A 236 14.04 33.79 5.63
C ALA A 236 14.29 35.00 6.54
N LEU A 237 13.25 35.81 6.73
CA LEU A 237 13.31 37.10 7.47
C LEU A 237 12.14 37.16 8.44
N ILE A 238 12.34 37.96 9.50
CA ILE A 238 11.32 38.29 10.48
C ILE A 238 11.23 39.78 10.64
N PHE A 239 10.05 40.36 10.50
CA PHE A 239 9.79 41.80 10.71
C PHE A 239 8.80 42.00 11.86
N SER A 240 9.13 42.97 12.74
CA SER A 240 8.20 43.40 13.79
C SER A 240 6.98 44.12 13.21
N THR A 241 5.95 44.27 14.03
CA THR A 241 4.75 45.03 13.66
C THR A 241 5.08 46.51 13.39
N ASP A 242 6.11 47.08 14.03
CA ASP A 242 6.56 48.45 13.76
C ASP A 242 7.19 48.60 12.39
N ILE A 243 8.01 47.64 11.93
CA ILE A 243 8.49 47.63 10.55
C ILE A 243 7.32 47.45 9.56
N MET A 244 6.33 46.56 9.86
CA MET A 244 5.17 46.41 9.03
C MET A 244 4.40 47.72 8.85
N LYS A 245 4.20 48.49 9.95
CA LYS A 245 3.60 49.85 9.92
C LYS A 245 4.40 50.82 9.08
N SER A 246 5.74 50.83 9.28
CA SER A 246 6.64 51.71 8.54
C SER A 246 6.66 51.40 7.03
N LEU A 247 6.69 50.13 6.64
CA LEU A 247 6.57 49.71 5.25
C LEU A 247 5.20 50.05 4.67
N TYR A 248 4.10 49.87 5.44
CA TYR A 248 2.76 50.25 4.99
C TYR A 248 2.65 51.76 4.68
N SER A 249 3.34 52.63 5.42
CA SER A 249 3.36 54.09 5.17
C SER A 249 3.88 54.46 3.76
N LEU A 250 4.59 53.52 3.09
CA LEU A 250 5.04 53.72 1.72
C LEU A 250 3.91 53.57 0.67
N ILE A 251 2.75 53.06 1.10
CA ILE A 251 1.60 52.75 0.22
C ILE A 251 0.26 53.19 0.81
N GLU A 252 0.27 54.08 1.79
CA GLU A 252 -0.93 54.51 2.53
C GLU A 252 -1.94 55.22 1.64
N THR A 253 -1.47 55.97 0.65
CA THR A 253 -2.34 56.59 -0.37
C THR A 253 -2.26 55.85 -1.70
N ASP A 254 -3.31 55.91 -2.52
CA ASP A 254 -3.31 55.32 -3.85
C ASP A 254 -2.16 55.86 -4.73
N ALA A 255 -1.83 57.12 -4.60
CA ALA A 255 -0.70 57.73 -5.33
C ALA A 255 0.67 57.17 -4.91
N ASP A 256 0.86 56.94 -3.62
CA ASP A 256 2.07 56.27 -3.09
C ASP A 256 2.12 54.82 -3.47
N TYR A 257 1.00 54.11 -3.44
CA TYR A 257 0.90 52.76 -3.92
C TYR A 257 1.25 52.62 -5.40
N ASP A 258 0.68 53.49 -6.28
CA ASP A 258 0.96 53.51 -7.73
C ASP A 258 2.44 53.77 -8.00
N ARG A 259 3.09 54.58 -7.14
CA ARG A 259 4.51 54.94 -7.26
C ARG A 259 5.44 53.78 -6.85
N ASN A 260 5.14 53.08 -5.80
CA ASN A 260 6.04 52.12 -5.17
C ASN A 260 5.77 50.65 -5.59
N VAL A 261 4.55 50.32 -6.07
CA VAL A 261 4.16 48.94 -6.46
C VAL A 261 3.84 48.86 -7.95
N ASN A 262 4.91 48.78 -8.76
CA ASN A 262 4.76 48.67 -10.21
C ASN A 262 6.02 48.00 -10.82
N GLU A 263 5.90 47.61 -12.11
CA GLU A 263 6.96 46.90 -12.84
C GLU A 263 8.25 47.73 -13.01
N ARG A 264 8.16 49.06 -13.09
CA ARG A 264 9.27 49.94 -13.33
C ARG A 264 10.14 50.15 -12.07
N THR A 265 9.49 50.37 -10.94
CA THR A 265 10.17 50.48 -9.63
C THR A 265 10.74 49.18 -9.16
N ARG A 266 9.97 48.10 -9.23
CA ARG A 266 10.34 46.70 -8.93
C ARG A 266 11.20 46.57 -7.68
N LEU A 267 10.69 47.02 -6.55
CA LEU A 267 11.38 46.93 -5.26
C LEU A 267 11.71 45.50 -4.87
N SER A 268 12.92 45.26 -4.41
CA SER A 268 13.41 43.97 -3.92
C SER A 268 13.37 43.90 -2.43
N LEU A 269 12.83 42.84 -1.87
CA LEU A 269 12.91 42.53 -0.45
C LEU A 269 14.36 42.45 0.00
N TYR A 270 15.19 41.69 -0.71
CA TYR A 270 16.56 41.35 -0.32
C TYR A 270 17.58 42.44 -0.58
N ALA A 271 17.36 43.31 -1.55
CA ALA A 271 18.24 44.41 -1.87
C ALA A 271 17.71 45.73 -1.28
N ASP A 272 16.41 46.03 -1.45
CA ASP A 272 15.91 47.36 -1.10
C ASP A 272 15.41 47.47 0.34
N PHE A 273 14.84 46.41 0.93
CA PHE A 273 14.36 46.47 2.32
C PHE A 273 15.45 46.08 3.32
N LEU A 274 16.36 45.14 3.01
CA LEU A 274 17.39 44.73 3.96
C LEU A 274 18.56 45.71 4.04
N TYR A 275 18.87 46.41 2.97
CA TYR A 275 20.03 47.29 2.91
C TYR A 275 19.97 48.42 3.96
N PRO A 276 18.84 49.15 4.12
CA PRO A 276 18.74 50.19 5.15
C PRO A 276 18.80 49.68 6.60
N LEU A 277 18.50 48.37 6.84
CA LEU A 277 18.52 47.75 8.16
C LEU A 277 19.93 47.35 8.61
N ALA A 278 20.89 47.32 7.71
CA ALA A 278 22.28 46.99 8.03
C ALA A 278 23.00 48.22 8.63
N SER A 279 23.83 48.01 9.67
CA SER A 279 24.39 49.13 10.47
C SER A 279 25.42 50.00 9.75
N ASP A 280 26.16 49.44 8.79
CA ASP A 280 27.22 50.12 8.05
C ASP A 280 26.75 50.61 6.67
N SER A 281 25.46 50.53 6.38
CA SER A 281 24.86 50.98 5.10
C SER A 281 24.77 52.51 5.06
N THR A 282 24.92 53.09 3.87
CA THR A 282 24.74 54.53 3.62
C THR A 282 23.73 54.73 2.48
N LEU A 283 23.01 55.85 2.48
CA LEU A 283 22.06 56.17 1.40
C LEU A 283 22.76 56.29 0.04
N GLU A 284 24.00 56.79 0.00
CA GLU A 284 24.77 56.95 -1.24
C GLU A 284 25.13 55.61 -1.86
N ASP A 285 25.56 54.63 -1.07
CA ASP A 285 25.87 53.29 -1.52
C ASP A 285 24.57 52.51 -1.87
N PHE A 286 23.48 52.75 -1.15
CA PHE A 286 22.19 52.19 -1.45
C PHE A 286 21.69 52.55 -2.87
N TYR A 287 21.91 53.79 -3.32
CA TYR A 287 21.56 54.14 -4.70
C TYR A 287 22.36 53.37 -5.75
N ARG A 288 23.55 52.86 -5.40
CA ARG A 288 24.43 52.11 -6.30
C ARG A 288 24.19 50.63 -6.31
N GLU A 289 23.44 50.10 -5.32
CA GLU A 289 23.13 48.66 -5.24
C GLU A 289 22.36 48.20 -6.47
N LYS A 290 22.74 47.00 -6.98
CA LYS A 290 22.13 46.44 -8.19
C LYS A 290 20.64 46.21 -7.97
N PRO A 291 19.75 46.78 -8.79
CA PRO A 291 18.31 46.55 -8.67
C PRO A 291 17.90 45.19 -9.20
N GLU A 292 16.69 44.73 -8.82
CA GLU A 292 16.02 43.56 -9.45
C GLU A 292 15.59 43.89 -10.89
N GLY A 293 15.16 45.10 -11.15
CA GLY A 293 14.86 45.68 -12.46
C GLY A 293 16.02 46.47 -13.08
N GLU A 294 15.68 47.58 -13.68
CA GLU A 294 16.64 48.54 -14.25
C GLU A 294 16.77 49.78 -13.38
N PHE A 295 17.93 50.46 -13.44
CA PHE A 295 18.08 51.75 -12.77
C PHE A 295 17.16 52.79 -13.45
N CYS A 296 16.35 53.44 -12.66
CA CYS A 296 15.45 54.51 -13.11
C CYS A 296 15.24 55.57 -12.02
N PRO A 297 14.83 56.81 -12.36
CA PRO A 297 14.56 57.84 -11.39
C PRO A 297 13.51 57.48 -10.34
N GLU A 298 12.47 56.70 -10.75
CA GLU A 298 11.42 56.26 -9.89
C GLU A 298 11.93 55.33 -8.81
N LEU A 299 12.85 54.40 -9.16
CA LEU A 299 13.52 53.53 -8.20
C LEU A 299 14.35 54.34 -7.19
N THR A 300 15.10 55.37 -7.67
CA THR A 300 15.87 56.23 -6.77
C THR A 300 14.97 56.94 -5.79
N ALA A 301 13.84 57.47 -6.24
CA ALA A 301 12.86 58.14 -5.38
C ALA A 301 12.24 57.15 -4.37
N ALA A 302 11.91 55.92 -4.81
CA ALA A 302 11.39 54.87 -3.93
C ALA A 302 12.44 54.47 -2.86
N ARG A 303 13.71 54.29 -3.26
CA ARG A 303 14.83 53.98 -2.32
C ARG A 303 15.02 55.05 -1.29
N THR A 304 14.87 56.35 -1.65
CA THR A 304 14.91 57.43 -0.68
C THR A 304 13.87 57.26 0.40
N ARG A 305 12.62 56.99 0.02
CA ARG A 305 11.51 56.76 0.96
C ARG A 305 11.70 55.48 1.79
N VAL A 306 12.14 54.39 1.17
CA VAL A 306 12.46 53.14 1.90
C VAL A 306 13.57 53.40 2.94
N TRP A 307 14.60 54.19 2.59
CA TRP A 307 15.67 54.58 3.53
C TRP A 307 15.12 55.38 4.72
N GLU A 308 14.28 56.36 4.45
CA GLU A 308 13.69 57.21 5.51
C GLU A 308 12.90 56.38 6.55
N VAL A 309 12.14 55.36 6.11
CA VAL A 309 11.28 54.59 6.99
C VAL A 309 11.99 53.39 7.64
N LEU A 310 13.05 52.83 7.04
CA LEU A 310 13.73 51.64 7.54
C LEU A 310 15.05 51.86 8.23
N SER A 311 15.81 52.95 7.89
CA SER A 311 17.13 53.20 8.47
C SER A 311 17.15 53.42 9.98
N PRO A 312 16.03 53.82 10.66
CA PRO A 312 15.99 53.89 12.13
C PRO A 312 16.06 52.53 12.82
N TYR A 313 15.68 51.42 12.12
CA TYR A 313 15.65 50.09 12.66
C TYR A 313 16.97 49.34 12.45
N ARG A 314 17.13 48.23 13.16
CA ARG A 314 18.31 47.36 13.04
C ARG A 314 17.88 45.90 12.85
N MET A 315 18.69 45.17 12.06
CA MET A 315 18.46 43.74 11.78
C MET A 315 19.45 42.89 12.56
N LYS A 316 18.95 41.96 13.34
CA LYS A 316 19.77 40.92 14.01
C LYS A 316 20.00 39.71 13.11
N LEU A 317 21.14 39.05 13.30
CA LEU A 317 21.43 37.79 12.65
C LEU A 317 21.12 36.62 13.60
N LEU A 318 20.08 35.82 13.25
CA LEU A 318 19.73 34.60 13.96
C LEU A 318 20.43 33.42 13.29
N ARG A 319 21.51 32.92 13.93
CA ARG A 319 22.25 31.77 13.42
C ARG A 319 21.65 30.49 13.91
N LEU A 320 21.23 29.62 12.99
CA LEU A 320 20.72 28.29 13.25
C LEU A 320 21.83 27.26 13.15
N ALA A 321 21.92 26.33 14.12
CA ALA A 321 22.91 25.24 14.12
C ALA A 321 22.41 24.07 14.99
N PRO A 322 22.23 22.87 14.41
CA PRO A 322 22.33 22.55 12.99
C PRO A 322 21.15 23.05 12.18
N ALA A 323 21.38 23.32 10.90
CA ALA A 323 20.35 23.62 9.91
C ALA A 323 20.75 23.04 8.55
N LYS A 324 19.77 22.85 7.68
CA LYS A 324 19.96 22.43 6.30
C LYS A 324 19.12 23.31 5.38
N PHE A 325 19.70 23.60 4.23
CA PHE A 325 19.13 24.42 3.19
C PHE A 325 19.04 23.58 1.91
N ILE A 326 17.85 23.34 1.40
CA ILE A 326 17.62 22.50 0.22
C ILE A 326 16.95 23.36 -0.85
N HIS A 327 17.65 23.56 -1.96
CA HIS A 327 17.22 24.42 -3.05
C HIS A 327 16.57 23.61 -4.19
N PHE A 328 15.40 24.06 -4.66
CA PHE A 328 14.65 23.51 -5.77
C PHE A 328 14.77 24.42 -7.01
N GLY A 329 16.02 24.66 -7.47
CA GLY A 329 16.32 25.73 -8.42
C GLY A 329 16.11 25.42 -9.88
N THR A 330 16.60 24.27 -10.36
CA THR A 330 16.59 23.85 -11.77
C THR A 330 16.10 22.43 -11.93
N THR A 331 15.67 22.07 -13.13
CA THR A 331 15.24 20.69 -13.45
C THR A 331 16.35 19.67 -13.17
N ARG A 332 17.60 20.01 -13.49
CA ARG A 332 18.74 19.15 -13.22
C ARG A 332 18.97 18.92 -11.73
N GLU A 333 18.96 19.99 -10.91
CA GLU A 333 19.09 19.87 -9.46
C GLU A 333 18.01 18.99 -8.85
N ILE A 334 16.77 19.09 -9.36
CA ILE A 334 15.66 18.24 -8.91
C ILE A 334 15.90 16.78 -9.31
N LEU A 335 16.33 16.51 -10.55
CA LEU A 335 16.62 15.15 -11.00
C LEU A 335 17.74 14.51 -10.15
N GLU A 336 18.80 15.28 -9.83
CA GLU A 336 19.90 14.85 -8.98
C GLU A 336 19.42 14.60 -7.55
N LEU A 337 18.60 15.49 -6.99
CA LEU A 337 18.01 15.32 -5.65
C LEU A 337 17.13 14.06 -5.56
N MET A 338 16.25 13.84 -6.54
CA MET A 338 15.31 12.71 -6.54
C MET A 338 15.98 11.35 -6.73
N ASN A 339 17.20 11.31 -7.28
CA ASN A 339 17.98 10.08 -7.49
C ASN A 339 19.05 9.89 -6.40
N GLY A 340 20.25 10.37 -6.58
CA GLY A 340 21.38 10.20 -5.64
C GLY A 340 21.31 11.09 -4.42
N GLY A 341 20.83 12.34 -4.59
CA GLY A 341 20.77 13.33 -3.52
C GLY A 341 19.86 12.97 -2.35
N VAL A 342 18.79 12.20 -2.62
CA VAL A 342 17.85 11.75 -1.58
C VAL A 342 18.53 10.93 -0.46
N ASP A 343 19.61 10.24 -0.78
CA ASP A 343 20.33 9.37 0.16
C ASP A 343 20.93 10.18 1.33
N GLU A 344 21.23 11.46 1.14
CA GLU A 344 21.69 12.38 2.19
C GLU A 344 20.61 12.67 3.25
N TYR A 345 19.32 12.52 2.88
CA TYR A 345 18.17 12.89 3.71
C TYR A 345 17.37 11.69 4.25
N HIS A 346 17.91 10.47 4.18
CA HIS A 346 17.24 9.28 4.73
C HIS A 346 16.85 9.41 6.20
N TYR A 347 17.61 10.19 6.98
CA TYR A 347 17.31 10.46 8.40
C TYR A 347 16.00 11.27 8.61
N LEU A 348 15.46 11.88 7.55
CA LEU A 348 14.15 12.56 7.55
C LEU A 348 13.03 11.67 6.99
N GLY A 349 13.30 10.41 6.65
CA GLY A 349 12.34 9.53 5.99
C GLY A 349 12.23 9.73 4.48
N TRP A 350 13.12 10.53 3.87
CA TRP A 350 13.14 10.74 2.42
C TRP A 350 13.55 9.47 1.67
N SER A 351 12.88 9.18 0.55
CA SER A 351 13.16 8.00 -0.27
C SER A 351 12.93 8.28 -1.75
N ARG A 352 13.57 7.46 -2.60
CA ARG A 352 13.37 7.52 -4.06
C ARG A 352 11.96 7.13 -4.49
N LYS A 353 11.23 6.42 -3.64
CA LYS A 353 9.90 5.90 -3.94
C LYS A 353 8.89 6.50 -2.99
N VAL A 354 8.14 7.49 -3.46
CA VAL A 354 7.11 8.20 -2.70
C VAL A 354 5.74 7.92 -3.30
N GLY A 355 4.84 7.30 -2.55
CA GLY A 355 3.47 7.03 -2.99
C GLY A 355 3.40 6.40 -4.38
N SER A 356 4.36 5.53 -4.75
CA SER A 356 4.54 5.04 -6.12
C SER A 356 4.57 3.52 -6.19
N SER A 357 4.03 2.95 -7.26
CA SER A 357 4.13 1.54 -7.59
C SER A 357 5.14 1.31 -8.72
N ILE A 358 6.43 1.38 -8.36
CA ILE A 358 7.59 1.29 -9.26
C ILE A 358 8.61 0.29 -8.73
N ARG A 359 9.64 -0.05 -9.52
CA ARG A 359 10.79 -0.85 -9.09
C ARG A 359 11.67 -0.06 -8.11
N SER A 360 12.46 -0.77 -7.31
CA SER A 360 13.36 -0.16 -6.30
C SER A 360 14.52 0.66 -6.89
N ASP A 361 14.88 0.39 -8.16
CA ASP A 361 15.96 1.07 -8.89
C ASP A 361 15.51 2.34 -9.63
N VAL A 362 14.22 2.70 -9.54
CA VAL A 362 13.63 3.86 -10.20
C VAL A 362 13.15 4.86 -9.16
N SER A 363 13.36 6.16 -9.42
CA SER A 363 12.83 7.24 -8.59
C SER A 363 11.45 7.67 -9.06
N GLY A 364 10.52 7.83 -8.11
CA GLY A 364 9.17 8.24 -8.49
C GLY A 364 8.31 8.77 -7.37
N TYR A 365 7.39 9.64 -7.75
CA TYR A 365 6.40 10.28 -6.91
C TYR A 365 5.00 10.09 -7.51
N ASN A 366 4.08 9.48 -6.77
CA ASN A 366 2.71 9.18 -7.21
C ASN A 366 2.65 8.55 -8.62
N SER A 367 3.53 7.60 -8.91
CA SER A 367 3.68 7.04 -10.25
C SER A 367 3.51 5.52 -10.28
N VAL A 368 3.07 5.00 -11.41
CA VAL A 368 2.91 3.57 -11.67
C VAL A 368 3.79 3.15 -12.84
N LEU A 369 4.60 2.11 -12.64
CA LEU A 369 5.43 1.48 -13.66
C LEU A 369 5.02 0.02 -13.83
N SER A 370 4.57 -0.33 -15.03
CA SER A 370 4.25 -1.71 -15.41
C SER A 370 5.52 -2.57 -15.46
N SER A 371 5.38 -3.85 -15.16
CA SER A 371 6.47 -4.83 -15.22
C SER A 371 7.06 -5.04 -16.62
N ARG A 372 6.30 -4.70 -17.68
CA ARG A 372 6.75 -4.81 -19.09
C ARG A 372 7.53 -3.58 -19.55
N ALA A 373 7.40 -2.45 -18.89
CA ALA A 373 8.09 -1.23 -19.25
C ALA A 373 9.54 -1.24 -18.70
N SER A 374 10.46 -0.65 -19.47
CA SER A 374 11.86 -0.48 -19.10
C SER A 374 12.18 0.99 -18.87
N VAL A 375 13.02 1.27 -17.87
CA VAL A 375 13.45 2.62 -17.50
C VAL A 375 14.96 2.61 -17.39
N GLY A 376 15.60 3.60 -18.02
CA GLY A 376 17.05 3.81 -17.99
C GLY A 376 17.54 4.30 -16.62
N LYS A 377 18.82 4.62 -16.52
CA LYS A 377 19.44 5.08 -15.27
C LYS A 377 19.00 6.50 -14.91
N ASP A 378 18.93 6.75 -13.60
CA ASP A 378 18.75 8.09 -13.03
C ASP A 378 17.54 8.85 -13.63
N CYS A 379 16.44 8.12 -13.86
CA CYS A 379 15.18 8.69 -14.29
C CYS A 379 14.32 9.06 -13.10
N TYR A 380 13.42 10.02 -13.29
CA TYR A 380 12.43 10.41 -12.31
C TYR A 380 11.02 10.41 -12.92
N LEU A 381 10.12 9.66 -12.32
CA LEU A 381 8.71 9.56 -12.71
C LEU A 381 7.85 10.35 -11.72
N GLU A 382 7.15 11.36 -12.18
CA GLU A 382 6.30 12.22 -11.36
C GLU A 382 4.86 12.18 -11.84
N VAL A 383 3.97 11.71 -11.00
CA VAL A 383 2.52 11.64 -11.28
C VAL A 383 2.24 11.03 -12.67
N SER A 384 3.02 9.99 -13.01
CA SER A 384 3.06 9.43 -14.36
C SER A 384 2.71 7.95 -14.38
N TYR A 385 2.04 7.52 -15.43
CA TYR A 385 1.71 6.12 -15.69
C TYR A 385 2.52 5.61 -16.89
N VAL A 386 3.44 4.67 -16.64
CA VAL A 386 4.27 4.05 -17.67
C VAL A 386 3.89 2.58 -17.82
N HIS A 387 3.31 2.20 -18.94
CA HIS A 387 2.78 0.86 -19.14
C HIS A 387 2.99 0.34 -20.57
N GLY A 388 2.50 -0.90 -20.83
CA GLY A 388 2.79 -1.60 -22.08
C GLY A 388 4.27 -1.97 -22.20
N ASN A 389 4.82 -1.91 -23.40
CA ASN A 389 6.23 -2.16 -23.70
C ASN A 389 7.04 -0.86 -23.82
N SER A 390 6.66 0.17 -23.07
CA SER A 390 7.33 1.47 -23.09
C SER A 390 8.80 1.38 -22.67
N ARG A 391 9.65 2.20 -23.29
CA ARG A 391 11.08 2.32 -22.98
C ARG A 391 11.41 3.75 -22.68
N ILE A 392 11.91 4.02 -21.48
CA ILE A 392 12.31 5.35 -21.04
C ILE A 392 13.83 5.43 -21.05
N GLY A 393 14.35 6.43 -21.78
CA GLY A 393 15.77 6.71 -21.84
C GLY A 393 16.34 7.23 -20.50
N SER A 394 17.67 7.12 -20.35
CA SER A 394 18.37 7.50 -19.12
C SER A 394 18.33 9.02 -18.86
N HIS A 395 18.44 9.41 -17.58
CA HIS A 395 18.49 10.80 -17.13
C HIS A 395 17.29 11.64 -17.58
N SER A 396 16.10 11.01 -17.67
CA SER A 396 14.89 11.66 -18.15
C SER A 396 13.87 11.87 -17.03
N VAL A 397 13.06 12.91 -17.17
CA VAL A 397 11.97 13.27 -16.24
C VAL A 397 10.65 13.13 -16.98
N LEU A 398 9.78 12.30 -16.46
CA LEU A 398 8.40 12.19 -16.91
C LEU A 398 7.47 12.78 -15.85
N SER A 399 6.68 13.77 -16.21
CA SER A 399 5.83 14.51 -15.29
C SER A 399 4.41 14.65 -15.85
N TYR A 400 3.41 14.22 -15.10
CA TYR A 400 1.98 14.28 -15.43
C TYR A 400 1.62 13.66 -16.79
N ILE A 401 2.16 12.47 -17.09
CA ILE A 401 2.02 11.85 -18.42
C ILE A 401 1.58 10.38 -18.33
N ASP A 402 0.87 9.93 -19.36
CA ASP A 402 0.49 8.53 -19.60
C ASP A 402 1.25 8.02 -20.83
N VAL A 403 2.20 7.12 -20.64
CA VAL A 403 3.08 6.57 -21.67
C VAL A 403 2.76 5.10 -21.90
N GLN A 404 2.26 4.78 -23.09
CA GLN A 404 1.89 3.43 -23.49
C GLN A 404 2.56 3.03 -24.80
N ASP A 405 3.40 1.97 -24.76
CA ASP A 405 4.06 1.39 -25.95
C ASP A 405 4.88 2.43 -26.74
N GLN A 406 5.51 3.38 -26.07
CA GLN A 406 6.32 4.47 -26.65
C GLN A 406 7.77 4.38 -26.20
N VAL A 407 8.67 4.98 -26.97
CA VAL A 407 10.10 5.11 -26.68
C VAL A 407 10.42 6.56 -26.38
N ILE A 408 10.87 6.84 -25.17
CA ILE A 408 11.25 8.18 -24.72
C ILE A 408 12.78 8.30 -24.78
N PRO A 409 13.32 9.37 -25.39
CA PRO A 409 14.76 9.58 -25.51
C PRO A 409 15.47 9.79 -24.17
N ASP A 410 16.83 9.76 -24.22
CA ASP A 410 17.67 10.11 -23.08
C ASP A 410 17.70 11.63 -22.83
N ASN A 411 17.93 12.04 -21.58
CA ASN A 411 18.16 13.43 -21.16
C ASN A 411 17.02 14.40 -21.47
N VAL A 412 15.78 13.94 -21.53
CA VAL A 412 14.61 14.78 -21.80
C VAL A 412 13.71 14.94 -20.59
N VAL A 413 13.01 16.06 -20.55
CA VAL A 413 11.81 16.27 -19.72
C VAL A 413 10.60 16.13 -20.62
N LEU A 414 9.67 15.30 -20.22
CA LEU A 414 8.38 15.11 -20.88
C LEU A 414 7.28 15.44 -19.88
N HIS A 415 6.58 16.55 -20.10
CA HIS A 415 5.58 17.05 -19.17
C HIS A 415 4.22 17.27 -19.84
N GLY A 416 3.19 16.57 -19.37
CA GLY A 416 1.83 16.66 -19.88
C GLY A 416 1.00 17.72 -19.16
N LEU A 417 0.21 18.49 -19.90
CA LEU A 417 -0.74 19.47 -19.39
C LEU A 417 -2.08 19.37 -20.11
N LYS A 418 -3.14 19.41 -19.36
CA LYS A 418 -4.48 19.71 -19.90
C LYS A 418 -4.71 21.22 -19.84
N GLN A 419 -5.24 21.77 -20.93
CA GLN A 419 -5.55 23.19 -21.08
C GLN A 419 -7.04 23.45 -20.75
N ARG A 420 -7.37 24.67 -20.41
CA ARG A 420 -8.77 25.11 -20.11
C ARG A 420 -9.73 24.90 -21.27
N ASN A 421 -9.23 24.89 -22.53
CA ASN A 421 -10.03 24.57 -23.71
C ASN A 421 -10.34 23.06 -23.87
N GLY A 422 -9.87 22.23 -22.92
CA GLY A 422 -10.06 20.79 -22.90
C GLY A 422 -9.00 19.98 -23.66
N LYS A 423 -8.13 20.62 -24.43
CA LYS A 423 -7.04 19.98 -25.18
C LYS A 423 -5.83 19.70 -24.30
N PHE A 424 -4.93 18.87 -24.81
CA PHE A 424 -3.68 18.51 -24.15
C PHE A 424 -2.49 19.05 -24.92
N ILE A 425 -1.45 19.42 -24.18
CA ILE A 425 -0.12 19.65 -24.72
C ILE A 425 0.89 18.81 -23.94
N VAL A 426 1.92 18.33 -24.62
CA VAL A 426 3.07 17.70 -23.99
C VAL A 426 4.31 18.53 -24.31
N ARG A 427 4.94 19.05 -23.28
CA ARG A 427 6.12 19.90 -23.38
C ARG A 427 7.35 19.00 -23.28
N ILE A 428 8.16 18.94 -24.33
CA ILE A 428 9.44 18.22 -24.35
C ILE A 428 10.59 19.22 -24.46
N PHE A 429 11.61 19.05 -23.61
CA PHE A 429 12.84 19.85 -23.61
C PHE A 429 13.96 19.07 -22.93
N GLY A 430 15.21 19.47 -23.14
CA GLY A 430 16.35 18.82 -22.51
C GLY A 430 16.44 19.13 -21.01
N VAL A 431 16.88 18.17 -20.21
CA VAL A 431 17.11 18.36 -18.75
C VAL A 431 18.05 19.53 -18.47
N ASN A 432 18.96 19.80 -19.40
CA ASN A 432 19.94 20.91 -19.31
C ASN A 432 19.52 22.16 -20.08
N ASP A 433 18.41 22.15 -20.79
CA ASP A 433 17.95 23.34 -21.51
C ASP A 433 17.53 24.44 -20.55
N ASN A 434 17.94 25.65 -20.85
CA ASN A 434 17.54 26.84 -20.07
C ASN A 434 16.45 27.61 -20.83
N PRO A 435 15.20 27.57 -20.39
CA PRO A 435 14.10 28.25 -21.08
C PRO A 435 14.25 29.78 -21.22
N LYS A 436 15.21 30.40 -20.57
CA LYS A 436 15.56 31.81 -20.76
C LYS A 436 16.47 32.05 -21.95
N GLU A 437 17.01 30.98 -22.53
CA GLU A 437 17.88 31.01 -23.69
C GLU A 437 17.11 30.64 -24.96
N ASN A 438 17.69 30.96 -26.13
CA ASN A 438 17.11 30.66 -27.44
C ASN A 438 17.58 29.29 -27.97
N ARG A 439 17.47 28.23 -27.17
CA ARG A 439 17.97 26.89 -27.56
C ARG A 439 17.06 25.77 -27.10
N LEU A 440 16.95 24.73 -27.97
CA LEU A 440 16.28 23.46 -27.66
C LEU A 440 17.16 22.30 -28.11
N PHE A 441 17.48 21.36 -27.23
CA PHE A 441 18.40 20.22 -27.48
C PHE A 441 19.74 20.63 -28.12
N GLY A 442 20.26 21.81 -27.68
CA GLY A 442 21.49 22.38 -28.19
C GLY A 442 21.38 23.11 -29.55
N ARG A 443 20.21 23.06 -30.19
CA ARG A 443 19.94 23.79 -31.44
C ARG A 443 19.49 25.22 -31.16
N ASP A 444 19.99 26.17 -31.91
CA ASP A 444 19.49 27.54 -31.93
C ASP A 444 18.10 27.60 -32.59
N LEU A 445 17.14 28.24 -31.96
CA LEU A 445 15.75 28.25 -32.43
C LEU A 445 15.51 29.21 -33.58
N ASP A 446 16.28 30.32 -33.71
CA ASP A 446 16.18 31.22 -34.86
C ASP A 446 16.70 30.51 -36.11
N GLU A 447 17.86 29.82 -36.03
CA GLU A 447 18.39 29.00 -37.13
C GLU A 447 17.42 27.86 -37.51
N LEU A 448 16.75 27.27 -36.53
CA LEU A 448 15.78 26.20 -36.76
C LEU A 448 14.51 26.75 -37.43
N GLU A 449 14.00 27.90 -36.99
CA GLU A 449 12.88 28.62 -37.64
C GLU A 449 13.14 28.87 -39.12
N ASP A 450 14.32 29.40 -39.42
CA ASP A 450 14.75 29.66 -40.80
C ASP A 450 14.87 28.36 -41.61
N THR A 451 15.46 27.31 -41.04
CA THR A 451 15.65 26.00 -41.70
C THR A 451 14.33 25.34 -42.06
N LEU A 452 13.36 25.36 -41.11
CA LEU A 452 12.05 24.74 -41.29
C LEU A 452 11.07 25.63 -42.08
N GLY A 453 11.35 26.91 -42.21
CA GLY A 453 10.52 27.90 -42.89
C GLY A 453 9.18 28.15 -42.22
N VAL A 454 9.14 28.08 -40.89
CA VAL A 454 7.97 28.31 -40.04
C VAL A 454 8.24 29.46 -39.08
N ARG A 455 7.27 29.86 -38.28
CA ARG A 455 7.40 30.89 -37.23
C ARG A 455 7.12 30.28 -35.87
N PHE A 456 8.04 30.53 -34.91
CA PHE A 456 7.89 30.12 -33.49
C PHE A 456 7.47 31.28 -32.61
N TRP A 457 7.67 32.52 -33.06
CA TRP A 457 7.26 33.72 -32.30
C TRP A 457 6.32 34.60 -33.15
N GLU A 458 5.41 35.29 -32.46
CA GLU A 458 4.58 36.33 -33.09
C GLU A 458 5.42 37.59 -33.30
N GLU A 459 5.08 38.40 -34.32
CA GLU A 459 5.90 39.55 -34.80
C GLU A 459 6.07 40.72 -33.80
N ASN A 460 5.51 40.68 -32.59
CA ASN A 460 5.42 41.84 -31.70
C ASN A 460 6.40 41.82 -30.53
N GLY A 461 7.70 41.88 -30.80
CA GLY A 461 8.71 42.33 -29.81
C GLY A 461 8.92 41.42 -28.59
N GLN A 462 8.47 40.17 -28.64
CA GLN A 462 8.78 39.18 -27.61
C GLN A 462 10.27 38.79 -27.68
N ALA A 463 10.89 38.59 -26.51
CA ALA A 463 12.23 38.05 -26.46
C ALA A 463 12.23 36.63 -27.04
N HIS A 464 13.13 36.35 -28.02
CA HIS A 464 13.31 35.03 -28.61
C HIS A 464 13.98 34.11 -27.60
N THR A 465 13.18 33.27 -26.96
CA THR A 465 13.63 32.31 -25.95
C THR A 465 12.81 31.03 -26.07
N LEU A 466 13.33 29.93 -25.57
CA LEU A 466 12.59 28.67 -25.50
C LEU A 466 11.26 28.82 -24.71
N TRP A 467 11.22 29.71 -23.72
CA TRP A 467 10.01 30.00 -22.94
C TRP A 467 8.85 30.55 -23.77
N SER A 468 9.17 31.37 -24.78
CA SER A 468 8.19 32.06 -25.62
C SER A 468 7.94 31.36 -26.97
N ALA A 469 8.77 30.41 -27.38
CA ALA A 469 8.66 29.73 -28.67
C ALA A 469 7.44 28.78 -28.73
N ALA A 470 6.56 28.96 -29.72
CA ALA A 470 5.37 28.15 -29.93
C ALA A 470 5.72 26.82 -30.64
N LEU A 471 6.12 25.84 -29.85
CA LEU A 471 6.66 24.56 -30.33
C LEU A 471 5.74 23.36 -30.07
N TYR A 472 4.86 23.41 -29.08
CA TYR A 472 4.13 22.26 -28.59
C TYR A 472 2.72 22.19 -29.15
N GLN A 473 2.45 21.13 -29.92
CA GLN A 473 1.18 20.94 -30.61
C GLN A 473 0.05 20.63 -29.61
N GLU A 474 -1.11 21.28 -29.79
CA GLU A 474 -2.35 20.91 -29.11
C GLU A 474 -2.97 19.65 -29.72
N ALA A 475 -3.45 18.74 -28.87
CA ALA A 475 -4.11 17.50 -29.29
C ALA A 475 -5.36 17.22 -28.45
N ASP A 476 -6.22 16.31 -28.92
CA ASP A 476 -7.44 15.95 -28.21
C ASP A 476 -7.17 14.95 -27.08
N THR A 477 -6.07 14.21 -27.14
CA THR A 477 -5.66 13.23 -26.13
C THR A 477 -4.22 13.44 -25.69
N ILE A 478 -3.90 13.01 -24.47
CA ILE A 478 -2.53 13.05 -23.95
C ILE A 478 -1.58 12.19 -24.78
N ARG A 479 -2.06 11.10 -25.37
CA ARG A 479 -1.28 10.22 -26.24
C ARG A 479 -0.87 10.93 -27.53
N GLU A 480 -1.83 11.55 -28.23
CA GLU A 480 -1.54 12.31 -29.46
C GLU A 480 -0.58 13.48 -29.19
N ALA A 481 -0.76 14.17 -28.05
CA ALA A 481 0.16 15.23 -27.63
C ALA A 481 1.57 14.68 -27.32
N THR A 482 1.67 13.46 -26.76
CA THR A 482 2.95 12.79 -26.52
C THR A 482 3.63 12.41 -27.84
N ASP A 483 2.89 11.83 -28.77
CA ASP A 483 3.41 11.46 -30.09
C ASP A 483 3.91 12.71 -30.85
N ALA A 484 3.17 13.83 -30.79
CA ALA A 484 3.59 15.10 -31.37
C ALA A 484 4.87 15.68 -30.70
N ALA A 485 5.00 15.54 -29.40
CA ALA A 485 6.19 15.99 -28.67
C ALA A 485 7.44 15.14 -29.05
N LEU A 486 7.28 13.83 -29.19
CA LEU A 486 8.36 12.95 -29.67
C LEU A 486 8.75 13.23 -31.12
N GLU A 487 7.76 13.53 -31.96
CA GLU A 487 8.01 13.96 -33.32
C GLU A 487 8.80 15.28 -33.37
N LEU A 488 8.44 16.26 -32.54
CA LEU A 488 9.22 17.50 -32.41
C LEU A 488 10.69 17.21 -32.01
N TYR A 489 10.92 16.28 -31.06
CA TYR A 489 12.28 15.86 -30.71
C TYR A 489 13.05 15.31 -31.92
N GLU A 490 12.43 14.41 -32.67
CA GLU A 490 13.05 13.81 -33.86
C GLU A 490 13.36 14.87 -34.95
N ILE A 491 12.45 15.82 -35.19
CA ILE A 491 12.67 16.93 -36.14
C ILE A 491 13.85 17.80 -35.70
N VAL A 492 13.87 18.23 -34.43
CA VAL A 492 14.93 19.13 -33.93
C VAL A 492 16.29 18.44 -33.92
N THR A 493 16.35 17.13 -33.64
CA THR A 493 17.59 16.35 -33.61
C THR A 493 18.01 15.79 -34.95
N GLY A 494 17.17 15.97 -36.00
CA GLY A 494 17.45 15.53 -37.37
C GLY A 494 17.15 14.06 -37.62
N GLY A 495 16.34 13.42 -36.78
CA GLY A 495 15.90 12.01 -36.90
C GLY A 495 14.71 11.82 -37.86
N LYS A 496 13.98 12.89 -38.17
CA LYS A 496 12.80 12.87 -39.05
C LYS A 496 12.73 14.06 -39.97
N ASP A 497 12.22 13.84 -41.20
CA ASP A 497 11.93 14.91 -42.14
C ASP A 497 10.74 15.74 -41.65
N PHE A 498 10.83 17.05 -41.88
CA PHE A 498 9.82 18.02 -41.47
C PHE A 498 8.73 18.20 -42.50
N ASP A 499 7.47 18.07 -42.14
CA ASP A 499 6.33 18.39 -42.99
C ASP A 499 5.72 19.74 -42.57
N ARG A 500 6.07 20.78 -43.36
CA ARG A 500 5.59 22.14 -43.13
C ARG A 500 4.05 22.26 -43.18
N SER A 501 3.40 21.46 -44.02
CA SER A 501 1.95 21.55 -44.22
C SER A 501 1.20 21.04 -42.97
N LEU A 502 1.66 19.96 -42.39
CA LEU A 502 1.12 19.42 -41.14
C LEU A 502 1.37 20.38 -39.97
N TRP A 503 2.58 20.93 -39.88
CA TRP A 503 2.90 21.91 -38.84
C TRP A 503 2.00 23.13 -38.94
N THR A 504 1.82 23.73 -40.12
CA THR A 504 1.02 24.95 -40.33
C THR A 504 -0.48 24.71 -40.08
N ALA A 505 -0.96 23.48 -40.23
CA ALA A 505 -2.35 23.10 -39.97
C ALA A 505 -2.64 22.91 -38.49
N ALA A 506 -1.63 22.70 -37.66
CA ALA A 506 -1.76 22.44 -36.25
C ALA A 506 -1.64 23.73 -35.41
N SER A 507 -2.28 23.72 -34.25
CA SER A 507 -2.12 24.79 -33.21
C SER A 507 -0.93 24.46 -32.32
N HIS A 508 -0.02 25.41 -32.14
CA HIS A 508 1.15 25.23 -31.25
C HIS A 508 1.14 26.20 -30.09
N LYS A 509 1.59 25.78 -28.94
CA LYS A 509 1.72 26.57 -27.72
C LYS A 509 3.19 26.68 -27.32
N SER A 510 3.53 27.79 -26.69
CA SER A 510 4.82 27.95 -26.00
C SER A 510 4.79 27.40 -24.59
N LEU A 511 5.96 27.32 -23.92
CA LEU A 511 6.02 27.03 -22.48
C LEU A 511 5.20 28.07 -21.69
N CYS A 512 5.26 29.32 -22.09
CA CYS A 512 4.53 30.44 -21.50
C CYS A 512 3.00 30.28 -21.66
N ALA A 513 2.54 30.01 -22.88
CA ALA A 513 1.13 29.80 -23.16
C ALA A 513 0.60 28.56 -22.38
N GLY A 514 1.36 27.47 -22.37
CA GLY A 514 1.04 26.29 -21.59
C GLY A 514 0.89 26.56 -20.10
N PHE A 515 1.71 27.43 -19.55
CA PHE A 515 1.59 27.90 -18.15
C PHE A 515 0.28 28.70 -17.92
N ASN A 516 0.02 29.69 -18.77
CA ASN A 516 -1.11 30.60 -18.59
C ASN A 516 -2.48 29.93 -18.85
N GLU A 517 -2.54 28.94 -19.73
CA GLU A 517 -3.77 28.29 -20.15
C GLU A 517 -4.01 26.93 -19.47
N ALA A 518 -3.13 26.50 -18.59
CA ALA A 518 -3.28 25.26 -17.85
C ALA A 518 -4.57 25.20 -17.01
N ASP A 519 -5.19 24.03 -16.94
CA ASP A 519 -6.35 23.75 -16.10
C ASP A 519 -5.89 23.18 -14.75
N PRO A 520 -5.87 23.96 -13.66
CA PRO A 520 -5.42 23.50 -12.35
C PRO A 520 -6.29 22.39 -11.77
N ASP A 521 -7.61 22.41 -12.00
CA ASP A 521 -8.51 21.37 -11.52
C ASP A 521 -8.20 20.02 -12.21
N ALA A 522 -7.91 20.05 -13.51
CA ALA A 522 -7.53 18.84 -14.24
C ALA A 522 -6.19 18.26 -13.76
N ILE A 523 -5.20 19.09 -13.43
CA ILE A 523 -3.90 18.67 -12.90
C ILE A 523 -4.08 18.01 -11.53
N ILE A 524 -4.85 18.62 -10.63
CA ILE A 524 -5.16 18.06 -9.31
C ILE A 524 -5.93 16.74 -9.43
N ALA A 525 -6.93 16.69 -10.33
CA ALA A 525 -7.70 15.47 -10.58
C ALA A 525 -6.81 14.33 -11.11
N TRP A 526 -5.84 14.64 -11.97
CA TRP A 526 -4.87 13.66 -12.46
C TRP A 526 -3.97 13.12 -11.34
N ASN A 527 -3.47 13.99 -10.46
CA ASN A 527 -2.69 13.58 -9.29
C ASN A 527 -3.48 12.63 -8.36
N LYS A 528 -4.74 12.96 -8.07
CA LYS A 528 -5.64 12.08 -7.28
C LYS A 528 -5.85 10.73 -7.96
N ARG A 529 -6.10 10.76 -9.28
CA ARG A 529 -6.25 9.53 -10.07
C ARG A 529 -5.01 8.65 -9.99
N MET A 530 -3.82 9.24 -10.08
CA MET A 530 -2.56 8.49 -9.98
C MET A 530 -2.36 7.91 -8.58
N ALA A 531 -2.66 8.64 -7.52
CA ALA A 531 -2.61 8.13 -6.15
C ALA A 531 -3.58 6.94 -5.95
N ASP A 532 -4.78 7.00 -6.51
CA ASP A 532 -5.74 5.90 -6.50
C ASP A 532 -5.20 4.66 -7.24
N LEU A 533 -4.62 4.84 -8.42
CA LEU A 533 -4.04 3.75 -9.21
C LEU A 533 -2.83 3.13 -8.51
N VAL A 534 -1.96 3.93 -7.92
CA VAL A 534 -0.80 3.47 -7.12
C VAL A 534 -1.27 2.57 -5.98
N THR A 535 -2.31 2.98 -5.25
CA THR A 535 -2.87 2.21 -4.14
C THR A 535 -3.33 0.83 -4.61
N MET A 536 -4.11 0.76 -5.69
CA MET A 536 -4.66 -0.50 -6.19
C MET A 536 -3.60 -1.40 -6.82
N ASP A 537 -2.67 -0.84 -7.59
CA ASP A 537 -1.55 -1.59 -8.15
C ASP A 537 -0.60 -2.08 -7.04
N GLY A 538 -0.41 -1.29 -5.99
CA GLY A 538 0.33 -1.67 -4.79
C GLY A 538 -0.29 -2.89 -4.10
N ILE A 539 -1.60 -2.93 -3.93
CA ILE A 539 -2.32 -4.08 -3.36
C ILE A 539 -2.13 -5.32 -4.26
N ALA A 540 -2.30 -5.17 -5.58
CA ALA A 540 -2.12 -6.29 -6.52
C ALA A 540 -0.66 -6.82 -6.51
N LYS A 541 0.33 -5.94 -6.40
CA LYS A 541 1.75 -6.34 -6.24
C LYS A 541 1.99 -7.04 -4.92
N ALA A 542 1.45 -6.53 -3.82
CA ALA A 542 1.58 -7.13 -2.50
C ALA A 542 1.04 -8.57 -2.47
N ILE A 543 -0.12 -8.81 -3.11
CA ILE A 543 -0.67 -10.17 -3.25
C ILE A 543 0.30 -11.08 -4.01
N ARG A 544 0.81 -10.64 -5.15
CA ARG A 544 1.74 -11.43 -5.99
C ARG A 544 3.07 -11.69 -5.30
N ASP A 545 3.60 -10.70 -4.61
CA ASP A 545 4.89 -10.75 -3.93
C ASP A 545 4.78 -11.34 -2.51
N GLN A 546 3.61 -11.89 -2.15
CA GLN A 546 3.28 -12.55 -0.88
C GLN A 546 3.54 -11.68 0.36
N VAL A 547 3.34 -10.37 0.24
CA VAL A 547 3.40 -9.44 1.36
C VAL A 547 2.18 -9.64 2.26
N PRO A 548 2.34 -9.81 3.60
CA PRO A 548 1.21 -10.04 4.49
C PRO A 548 0.13 -8.94 4.41
N ALA A 549 -1.15 -9.33 4.32
CA ALA A 549 -2.26 -8.38 4.24
C ALA A 549 -2.28 -7.37 5.40
N GLY A 550 -1.95 -7.83 6.61
CA GLY A 550 -1.90 -7.01 7.82
C GLY A 550 -0.80 -5.94 7.84
N SER A 551 0.22 -6.06 6.97
CA SER A 551 1.29 -5.06 6.83
C SER A 551 0.95 -3.93 5.87
N ILE A 552 -0.15 -4.03 5.13
CA ILE A 552 -0.58 -3.01 4.17
C ILE A 552 -1.35 -1.92 4.91
N ARG A 553 -1.12 -0.69 4.48
CA ARG A 553 -1.77 0.48 5.07
C ARG A 553 -3.31 0.40 4.98
N LYS A 554 -3.97 0.70 6.09
CA LYS A 554 -5.43 0.79 6.18
C LYS A 554 -6.00 1.93 5.33
N LEU A 555 -7.15 1.70 4.72
CA LEU A 555 -7.94 2.69 3.99
C LEU A 555 -9.29 2.90 4.68
N GLN A 556 -9.82 4.11 4.65
CA GLN A 556 -11.15 4.38 5.20
C GLN A 556 -12.28 3.88 4.27
N SER A 557 -12.10 4.03 2.97
CA SER A 557 -13.05 3.60 1.94
C SER A 557 -12.38 3.61 0.58
N LEU A 558 -12.97 2.91 -0.39
CA LEU A 558 -12.53 2.95 -1.78
C LEU A 558 -13.16 4.12 -2.54
N THR A 559 -12.35 4.84 -3.31
CA THR A 559 -12.78 5.86 -4.26
C THR A 559 -13.54 5.25 -5.44
N LYS A 560 -14.21 6.07 -6.25
CA LYS A 560 -14.88 5.61 -7.48
C LYS A 560 -13.90 4.95 -8.46
N ILE A 561 -12.70 5.52 -8.60
CA ILE A 561 -11.64 5.01 -9.49
C ILE A 561 -11.13 3.64 -9.02
N GLN A 562 -10.89 3.51 -7.72
CA GLN A 562 -10.46 2.25 -7.10
C GLN A 562 -11.52 1.15 -7.26
N LYS A 563 -12.80 1.47 -7.07
CA LYS A 563 -13.90 0.52 -7.31
C LYS A 563 -14.00 0.10 -8.78
N GLU A 564 -13.79 1.02 -9.73
CA GLU A 564 -13.78 0.69 -11.16
C GLU A 564 -12.59 -0.21 -11.54
N TRP A 565 -11.40 0.10 -11.01
CA TRP A 565 -10.22 -0.73 -11.19
C TRP A 565 -10.47 -2.15 -10.65
N LEU A 566 -10.99 -2.26 -9.43
CA LEU A 566 -11.29 -3.54 -8.79
C LEU A 566 -12.25 -4.38 -9.63
N ARG A 567 -13.35 -3.79 -10.14
CA ARG A 567 -14.32 -4.48 -11.01
C ARG A 567 -13.66 -5.00 -12.29
N LYS A 568 -12.79 -4.22 -12.92
CA LYS A 568 -12.04 -4.64 -14.11
C LYS A 568 -11.07 -5.77 -13.80
N ARG A 569 -10.41 -5.72 -12.65
CA ARG A 569 -9.44 -6.72 -12.22
C ARG A 569 -10.10 -8.04 -11.89
N LEU A 570 -11.16 -8.04 -11.09
CA LEU A 570 -11.92 -9.23 -10.69
C LEU A 570 -12.49 -10.01 -11.88
N ARG A 571 -12.85 -9.33 -12.98
CA ARG A 571 -13.31 -10.01 -14.22
C ARG A 571 -12.23 -10.84 -14.90
N LYS A 572 -10.97 -10.54 -14.69
CA LYS A 572 -9.81 -11.19 -15.32
C LYS A 572 -9.01 -12.04 -14.34
N ALA A 573 -9.27 -11.91 -13.08
CA ALA A 573 -8.57 -12.61 -12.01
C ALA A 573 -8.93 -14.11 -12.03
N ASP A 574 -7.93 -14.95 -11.80
CA ASP A 574 -8.12 -16.35 -11.50
C ASP A 574 -8.66 -16.55 -10.07
N PHE A 575 -8.92 -17.80 -9.70
CA PHE A 575 -9.43 -18.17 -8.38
C PHE A 575 -8.55 -17.63 -7.25
N GLY A 576 -7.23 -17.85 -7.34
CA GLY A 576 -6.28 -17.44 -6.30
C GLY A 576 -6.20 -15.93 -6.12
N GLU A 577 -6.24 -15.16 -7.23
CA GLU A 577 -6.23 -13.71 -7.18
C GLU A 577 -7.57 -13.12 -6.68
N LYS A 578 -8.71 -13.69 -7.09
CA LYS A 578 -10.04 -13.24 -6.62
C LYS A 578 -10.16 -13.34 -5.11
N MET A 579 -9.88 -14.52 -4.52
CA MET A 579 -10.00 -14.71 -3.08
C MET A 579 -9.06 -13.79 -2.29
N ARG A 580 -7.81 -13.61 -2.75
CA ARG A 580 -6.84 -12.73 -2.09
C ARG A 580 -7.21 -11.26 -2.19
N LEU A 581 -7.72 -10.80 -3.33
CA LEU A 581 -8.20 -9.41 -3.47
C LEU A 581 -9.28 -9.09 -2.43
N HIS A 582 -10.30 -9.95 -2.29
CA HIS A 582 -11.36 -9.75 -1.30
C HIS A 582 -10.82 -9.81 0.13
N TYR A 583 -9.95 -10.77 0.44
CA TYR A 583 -9.37 -10.87 1.78
C TYR A 583 -8.51 -9.65 2.15
N TYR A 584 -7.63 -9.22 1.23
CA TYR A 584 -6.78 -8.04 1.44
C TYR A 584 -7.62 -6.78 1.62
N LEU A 585 -8.64 -6.59 0.79
CA LEU A 585 -9.55 -5.46 0.93
C LEU A 585 -10.30 -5.50 2.26
N GLY A 586 -10.76 -6.68 2.70
CA GLY A 586 -11.40 -6.85 3.99
C GLY A 586 -10.49 -6.45 5.16
N VAL A 587 -9.22 -6.84 5.12
CA VAL A 587 -8.21 -6.46 6.12
C VAL A 587 -7.88 -4.96 6.06
N ILE A 588 -7.69 -4.40 4.85
CA ILE A 588 -7.28 -3.01 4.63
C ILE A 588 -8.41 -2.02 4.97
N LEU A 589 -9.66 -2.38 4.66
CA LEU A 589 -10.85 -1.55 4.90
C LEU A 589 -11.51 -1.83 6.27
N GLU A 590 -11.04 -2.86 6.98
CA GLU A 590 -11.71 -3.39 8.18
C GLU A 590 -13.18 -3.77 7.89
N ASP A 591 -13.42 -4.33 6.70
CA ASP A 591 -14.75 -4.72 6.21
C ASP A 591 -14.94 -6.23 6.23
N GLU A 592 -15.72 -6.71 7.19
CA GLU A 592 -16.02 -8.13 7.34
C GLU A 592 -16.78 -8.71 6.13
N ASN A 593 -17.55 -7.91 5.39
CA ASN A 593 -18.26 -8.39 4.21
C ASN A 593 -17.28 -8.80 3.09
N GLU A 594 -16.18 -8.06 2.91
CA GLU A 594 -15.14 -8.43 1.95
C GLU A 594 -14.43 -9.72 2.38
N VAL A 595 -14.17 -9.91 3.68
CA VAL A 595 -13.62 -11.16 4.21
C VAL A 595 -14.59 -12.32 3.96
N GLN A 596 -15.90 -12.14 4.22
CA GLN A 596 -16.93 -13.13 3.94
C GLN A 596 -16.99 -13.50 2.45
N GLU A 597 -16.86 -12.50 1.57
CA GLU A 597 -16.86 -12.72 0.12
C GLU A 597 -15.68 -13.58 -0.32
N CYS A 598 -14.50 -13.41 0.27
CA CYS A 598 -13.35 -14.29 0.04
C CYS A 598 -13.70 -15.75 0.34
N PHE A 599 -14.28 -16.03 1.50
CA PHE A 599 -14.68 -17.40 1.88
C PHE A 599 -15.80 -17.95 0.99
N ARG A 600 -16.75 -17.08 0.60
CA ARG A 600 -17.82 -17.45 -0.32
C ARG A 600 -17.28 -17.87 -1.70
N ILE A 601 -16.27 -17.14 -2.20
CA ILE A 601 -15.59 -17.47 -3.46
C ILE A 601 -14.90 -18.83 -3.36
N ILE A 602 -14.14 -19.09 -2.28
CA ILE A 602 -13.47 -20.37 -2.07
C ILE A 602 -14.49 -21.50 -2.12
N GLN A 603 -15.58 -21.37 -1.35
CA GLN A 603 -16.61 -22.37 -1.26
C GLN A 603 -17.37 -22.56 -2.57
N SER A 604 -17.80 -21.49 -3.23
CA SER A 604 -18.61 -21.57 -4.45
C SER A 604 -17.82 -22.12 -5.65
N GLU A 605 -16.56 -21.72 -5.84
CA GLU A 605 -15.74 -22.20 -6.97
C GLU A 605 -15.40 -23.70 -6.83
N VAL A 606 -15.07 -24.15 -5.60
CA VAL A 606 -14.81 -25.56 -5.31
C VAL A 606 -16.09 -26.40 -5.47
N LEU A 607 -17.22 -25.91 -4.92
CA LEU A 607 -18.52 -26.57 -5.07
C LEU A 607 -18.94 -26.67 -6.55
N GLU A 608 -18.84 -25.58 -7.32
CA GLU A 608 -19.22 -25.58 -8.73
C GLU A 608 -18.38 -26.56 -9.57
N ALA A 609 -17.06 -26.59 -9.31
CA ALA A 609 -16.16 -27.53 -9.97
C ALA A 609 -16.53 -28.99 -9.64
N THR A 610 -16.88 -29.25 -8.39
CA THR A 610 -17.29 -30.59 -7.92
C THR A 610 -18.61 -31.02 -8.54
N ILE A 611 -19.62 -30.13 -8.55
CA ILE A 611 -20.96 -30.45 -9.06
C ILE A 611 -20.95 -30.74 -10.56
N LYS A 612 -20.11 -30.05 -11.34
CA LYS A 612 -19.98 -30.29 -12.78
C LYS A 612 -19.57 -31.73 -13.13
N SER A 613 -18.97 -32.45 -12.18
CA SER A 613 -18.55 -33.82 -12.33
C SER A 613 -19.63 -34.86 -11.93
N LEU A 614 -20.71 -34.43 -11.28
CA LEU A 614 -21.77 -35.31 -10.80
C LEU A 614 -22.86 -35.49 -11.86
N ALA A 615 -23.15 -36.72 -12.20
CA ALA A 615 -24.24 -37.09 -13.11
C ALA A 615 -25.42 -37.73 -12.35
N TYR A 616 -26.65 -37.46 -12.82
CA TYR A 616 -27.82 -38.20 -12.36
C TYR A 616 -27.67 -39.66 -12.75
N ASN A 617 -27.86 -40.61 -11.80
CA ASN A 617 -27.70 -42.04 -12.04
C ASN A 617 -29.04 -42.66 -12.36
N GLU A 618 -29.36 -42.72 -13.65
CA GLU A 618 -30.58 -43.34 -14.18
C GLU A 618 -30.62 -44.89 -14.02
N GLN A 619 -29.49 -45.52 -13.80
CA GLN A 619 -29.36 -46.95 -13.72
C GLN A 619 -29.46 -47.54 -12.31
N ALA A 620 -29.40 -46.69 -11.29
CA ALA A 620 -29.51 -47.12 -9.91
C ALA A 620 -30.82 -47.86 -9.65
N ARG A 621 -30.76 -49.03 -8.99
CA ARG A 621 -31.90 -49.88 -8.59
C ARG A 621 -31.59 -50.50 -7.23
N ILE A 622 -32.57 -50.66 -6.38
CA ILE A 622 -32.40 -51.39 -5.13
C ILE A 622 -32.23 -52.88 -5.44
N VAL A 623 -31.02 -53.42 -5.16
CA VAL A 623 -30.66 -54.81 -5.51
C VAL A 623 -30.71 -55.78 -4.34
N THR A 624 -30.83 -55.26 -3.11
CA THR A 624 -30.93 -56.08 -1.89
C THR A 624 -31.97 -55.50 -0.94
N ASP A 625 -32.54 -56.32 -0.06
CA ASP A 625 -33.54 -55.88 0.91
C ASP A 625 -32.91 -55.17 2.13
N HIS A 626 -31.66 -55.50 2.44
CA HIS A 626 -30.92 -54.96 3.58
C HIS A 626 -29.41 -54.94 3.26
N HIS A 627 -28.75 -53.85 3.61
CA HIS A 627 -27.29 -53.75 3.46
C HIS A 627 -26.68 -52.87 4.56
N THR A 628 -25.59 -53.38 5.20
CA THR A 628 -24.91 -52.67 6.26
C THR A 628 -23.43 -52.47 5.95
N VAL A 629 -22.96 -51.22 6.08
CA VAL A 629 -21.55 -50.85 5.96
C VAL A 629 -21.03 -50.43 7.31
N ARG A 630 -19.86 -50.95 7.71
CA ARG A 630 -19.12 -50.57 8.91
C ARG A 630 -17.72 -50.07 8.55
N LEU A 631 -17.34 -48.88 9.00
CA LEU A 631 -16.05 -48.30 8.73
C LEU A 631 -15.25 -48.05 10.02
N PRO A 632 -13.91 -48.23 9.98
CA PRO A 632 -13.01 -47.88 11.08
C PRO A 632 -12.87 -46.38 11.20
N LEU A 633 -12.26 -45.93 12.30
CA LEU A 633 -11.79 -44.57 12.44
C LEU A 633 -10.38 -44.39 11.85
N ARG A 634 -9.87 -43.21 11.89
CA ARG A 634 -8.52 -42.88 11.45
C ARG A 634 -7.78 -41.97 12.43
N VAL A 635 -6.46 -42.08 12.46
CA VAL A 635 -5.54 -41.08 13.02
C VAL A 635 -4.72 -40.48 11.87
N ASN A 636 -4.56 -39.18 11.91
CA ASN A 636 -3.67 -38.48 11.00
C ASN A 636 -2.31 -38.28 11.69
N TRP A 637 -1.25 -38.86 11.14
CA TRP A 637 0.10 -38.76 11.65
C TRP A 637 0.84 -37.58 11.06
N GLY A 638 0.61 -37.23 9.78
CA GLY A 638 1.30 -36.16 9.13
C GLY A 638 0.50 -35.51 7.99
N GLY A 639 0.78 -34.27 7.70
CA GLY A 639 0.25 -33.58 6.53
C GLY A 639 -1.11 -32.91 6.70
N GLY A 640 -1.79 -33.08 7.83
CA GLY A 640 -3.08 -32.44 8.10
C GLY A 640 -2.99 -30.93 7.94
N TRP A 641 -4.07 -30.30 7.48
CA TRP A 641 -4.17 -28.94 6.94
C TRP A 641 -3.73 -28.78 5.47
N SER A 642 -2.76 -29.54 4.97
CA SER A 642 -2.36 -29.45 3.55
C SER A 642 -3.45 -29.97 2.60
N ASP A 643 -4.37 -30.77 3.08
CA ASP A 643 -5.55 -31.29 2.35
C ASP A 643 -6.74 -30.34 2.31
N THR A 644 -6.64 -29.19 3.00
CA THR A 644 -7.74 -28.23 3.17
C THR A 644 -7.76 -27.17 2.07
N PRO A 645 -8.94 -26.86 1.45
CA PRO A 645 -9.08 -25.72 0.55
C PRO A 645 -8.78 -24.37 1.26
N PRO A 646 -8.16 -23.37 0.59
CA PRO A 646 -7.71 -23.39 -0.80
C PRO A 646 -6.28 -23.91 -0.98
N TYR A 647 -5.56 -24.27 0.10
CA TYR A 647 -4.17 -24.74 0.01
C TYR A 647 -4.02 -25.93 -0.93
N CYS A 648 -4.81 -26.98 -0.74
CA CYS A 648 -4.76 -28.18 -1.61
C CYS A 648 -5.13 -27.85 -3.07
N ASN A 649 -6.00 -26.87 -3.31
CA ASN A 649 -6.36 -26.43 -4.65
C ASN A 649 -5.20 -25.72 -5.37
N GLU A 650 -4.35 -25.00 -4.64
CA GLU A 650 -3.22 -24.24 -5.21
C GLU A 650 -1.91 -25.04 -5.24
N LYS A 651 -1.67 -25.90 -4.24
CA LYS A 651 -0.39 -26.57 -4.02
C LYS A 651 -0.46 -28.08 -4.10
N GLY A 652 -1.66 -28.66 -4.03
CA GLY A 652 -1.87 -30.07 -3.73
C GLY A 652 -1.72 -30.36 -2.24
N GLY A 653 -2.27 -31.47 -1.78
CA GLY A 653 -2.17 -31.93 -0.41
C GLY A 653 -1.38 -33.21 -0.27
N THR A 654 -0.84 -33.47 0.93
CA THR A 654 -0.14 -34.71 1.27
C THR A 654 -0.46 -35.09 2.69
N VAL A 655 -0.99 -36.29 2.91
CA VAL A 655 -1.39 -36.78 4.24
C VAL A 655 -0.88 -38.20 4.46
N LEU A 656 -0.37 -38.46 5.66
CA LEU A 656 -0.05 -39.80 6.16
C LEU A 656 -1.04 -40.15 7.25
N ASN A 657 -1.86 -41.18 7.03
CA ASN A 657 -2.85 -41.61 8.02
C ASN A 657 -2.94 -43.11 8.18
N ALA A 658 -3.43 -43.53 9.35
CA ALA A 658 -3.64 -44.93 9.70
C ALA A 658 -5.08 -45.18 10.15
N ALA A 659 -5.66 -46.29 9.72
CA ALA A 659 -6.94 -46.77 10.22
C ALA A 659 -6.79 -47.34 11.62
N ILE A 660 -7.81 -47.12 12.48
CA ILE A 660 -7.84 -47.60 13.85
C ILE A 660 -9.21 -48.22 14.19
N LEU A 661 -9.18 -49.19 15.09
CA LEU A 661 -10.36 -49.64 15.83
C LEU A 661 -10.37 -48.98 17.22
N LEU A 662 -11.54 -48.65 17.69
CA LEU A 662 -11.74 -48.18 19.07
C LEU A 662 -12.53 -49.25 19.82
N ASN A 663 -12.02 -49.74 20.98
CA ASN A 663 -12.56 -50.85 21.70
C ASN A 663 -12.72 -52.14 20.85
N GLY A 664 -11.83 -52.33 19.88
CA GLY A 664 -11.84 -53.48 18.97
C GLY A 664 -12.94 -53.48 17.90
N GLU A 665 -13.69 -52.37 17.75
CA GLU A 665 -14.85 -52.27 16.85
C GLU A 665 -14.67 -51.19 15.77
N LYS A 666 -15.45 -51.30 14.67
CA LYS A 666 -15.64 -50.26 13.64
C LYS A 666 -16.87 -49.45 14.03
N PRO A 667 -16.72 -48.27 14.60
CA PRO A 667 -17.83 -47.59 15.28
C PRO A 667 -18.79 -46.85 14.35
N VAL A 668 -18.44 -46.68 13.08
CA VAL A 668 -19.28 -45.97 12.12
C VAL A 668 -20.09 -46.99 11.34
N GLU A 669 -21.42 -46.96 11.47
CA GLU A 669 -22.34 -47.89 10.83
C GLU A 669 -23.44 -47.17 10.06
N VAL A 670 -23.70 -47.62 8.85
CA VAL A 670 -24.84 -47.19 8.02
C VAL A 670 -25.56 -48.45 7.47
N THR A 671 -26.87 -48.52 7.70
CA THR A 671 -27.71 -49.59 7.21
C THR A 671 -28.82 -49.01 6.32
N LEU A 672 -28.99 -49.59 5.13
CA LEU A 672 -30.13 -49.30 4.25
C LEU A 672 -31.08 -50.53 4.23
N GLU A 673 -32.37 -50.24 4.31
CA GLU A 673 -33.42 -51.24 4.28
C GLU A 673 -34.49 -50.82 3.29
N ARG A 674 -34.97 -51.80 2.50
CA ARG A 674 -36.09 -51.63 1.58
C ARG A 674 -37.40 -51.56 2.34
N ILE A 675 -38.29 -50.63 1.97
CA ILE A 675 -39.64 -50.54 2.53
C ILE A 675 -40.66 -50.47 1.39
N PRO A 676 -41.88 -51.01 1.61
CA PRO A 676 -42.90 -51.03 0.58
C PRO A 676 -43.54 -49.66 0.30
N GLU A 677 -43.43 -48.73 1.26
CA GLU A 677 -43.96 -47.35 1.14
C GLU A 677 -43.14 -46.54 0.17
N GLN A 678 -43.79 -45.68 -0.63
CA GLN A 678 -43.14 -44.78 -1.59
C GLN A 678 -42.61 -43.50 -0.89
N LYS A 679 -41.65 -43.71 0.01
CA LYS A 679 -40.99 -42.60 0.75
C LYS A 679 -39.55 -42.93 1.02
N VAL A 680 -38.77 -41.87 1.36
CA VAL A 680 -37.42 -41.98 1.92
C VAL A 680 -37.48 -41.68 3.40
N VAL A 681 -36.82 -42.49 4.22
CA VAL A 681 -36.76 -42.31 5.65
C VAL A 681 -35.32 -42.21 6.11
N PHE A 682 -34.99 -41.23 6.94
CA PHE A 682 -33.70 -41.11 7.62
C PHE A 682 -33.89 -41.31 9.11
N ASP A 683 -33.05 -42.16 9.72
CA ASP A 683 -33.02 -42.48 11.11
C ASP A 683 -31.57 -42.36 11.64
N SER A 684 -31.28 -41.27 12.32
CA SER A 684 -29.96 -41.00 12.94
C SER A 684 -30.02 -41.45 14.38
N ARG A 685 -29.60 -42.66 14.66
CA ARG A 685 -29.76 -43.32 15.97
C ARG A 685 -28.92 -42.66 17.08
N ASP A 686 -27.72 -42.21 16.77
CA ASP A 686 -26.86 -41.55 17.75
C ASP A 686 -27.32 -40.13 18.10
N MET A 687 -28.18 -39.52 17.28
CA MET A 687 -28.80 -38.21 17.52
C MET A 687 -30.24 -38.31 17.99
N ASP A 688 -30.84 -39.50 17.96
CA ASP A 688 -32.27 -39.75 18.28
C ASP A 688 -33.21 -38.87 17.43
N VAL A 689 -32.93 -38.81 16.08
CA VAL A 689 -33.69 -38.00 15.11
C VAL A 689 -34.22 -38.89 14.00
N HIS A 690 -35.50 -38.75 13.70
CA HIS A 690 -36.22 -39.49 12.65
C HIS A 690 -36.91 -38.52 11.68
N GLY A 691 -36.84 -38.79 10.38
CA GLY A 691 -37.48 -37.96 9.36
C GLY A 691 -37.97 -38.76 8.19
N GLU A 692 -39.18 -38.43 7.71
CA GLU A 692 -39.84 -39.07 6.57
C GLU A 692 -40.05 -38.06 5.46
N PHE A 693 -39.80 -38.47 4.21
CA PHE A 693 -39.84 -37.59 3.02
C PHE A 693 -40.67 -38.31 1.94
N ASP A 694 -41.76 -37.68 1.56
CA ASP A 694 -42.71 -38.14 0.51
C ASP A 694 -42.67 -37.21 -0.73
N THR A 695 -41.93 -36.11 -0.66
CA THR A 695 -41.66 -35.18 -1.79
C THR A 695 -40.17 -34.95 -1.98
N ILE A 696 -39.77 -34.45 -3.13
CA ILE A 696 -38.36 -34.29 -3.50
C ILE A 696 -37.73 -33.02 -2.93
N GLU A 697 -38.49 -31.93 -2.77
CA GLU A 697 -37.98 -30.59 -2.44
C GLU A 697 -37.21 -30.56 -1.09
N PRO A 698 -37.70 -31.21 -0.03
CA PRO A 698 -36.94 -31.27 1.22
C PRO A 698 -35.62 -32.06 1.09
N LEU A 699 -35.55 -33.06 0.18
CA LEU A 699 -34.35 -33.84 -0.06
C LEU A 699 -33.29 -33.08 -0.88
N GLN A 700 -33.73 -32.13 -1.70
CA GLN A 700 -32.85 -31.22 -2.47
C GLN A 700 -32.31 -30.05 -1.63
N ALA A 701 -32.93 -29.74 -0.49
CA ALA A 701 -32.57 -28.63 0.39
C ALA A 701 -31.37 -29.01 1.27
N THR A 702 -30.17 -28.61 0.94
CA THR A 702 -28.95 -28.93 1.68
C THR A 702 -28.24 -27.69 2.26
N GLY A 703 -28.82 -26.50 2.10
CA GLY A 703 -28.20 -25.24 2.50
C GLY A 703 -28.40 -24.83 3.97
N ASP A 704 -29.15 -25.60 4.76
CA ASP A 704 -29.37 -25.31 6.18
C ASP A 704 -28.33 -26.04 7.04
N PRO A 705 -27.43 -25.34 7.71
CA PRO A 705 -26.40 -25.95 8.56
C PRO A 705 -26.99 -26.60 9.85
N TYR A 706 -28.25 -26.34 10.17
CA TYR A 706 -28.95 -26.88 11.32
C TYR A 706 -29.86 -28.08 10.95
N ASP A 707 -29.92 -28.46 9.67
CA ASP A 707 -30.67 -29.61 9.24
C ASP A 707 -30.03 -30.91 9.75
N PRO A 708 -30.71 -31.69 10.61
CA PRO A 708 -30.15 -32.91 11.19
C PRO A 708 -29.91 -34.01 10.13
N PHE A 709 -30.48 -33.88 8.93
CA PHE A 709 -30.35 -34.81 7.81
C PHE A 709 -29.52 -34.24 6.64
N ALA A 710 -28.83 -33.13 6.84
CA ALA A 710 -28.00 -32.53 5.78
C ALA A 710 -27.03 -33.53 5.16
N LEU A 711 -26.45 -34.42 5.98
CA LEU A 711 -25.49 -35.43 5.55
C LEU A 711 -26.16 -36.48 4.63
N GLN A 712 -27.29 -37.06 5.04
CA GLN A 712 -28.00 -38.05 4.24
C GLN A 712 -28.56 -37.48 2.92
N LYS A 713 -29.08 -36.22 2.96
CA LYS A 713 -29.54 -35.49 1.77
C LYS A 713 -28.40 -35.23 0.79
N ALA A 714 -27.29 -34.74 1.28
CA ALA A 714 -26.08 -34.48 0.49
C ALA A 714 -25.53 -35.77 -0.13
N CYS A 715 -25.60 -36.89 0.57
CA CYS A 715 -25.24 -38.21 0.06
C CYS A 715 -26.09 -38.61 -1.16
N LEU A 716 -27.40 -38.48 -1.07
CA LEU A 716 -28.30 -38.87 -2.19
C LEU A 716 -28.09 -37.96 -3.41
N LEU A 717 -27.81 -36.69 -3.20
CA LEU A 717 -27.45 -35.73 -4.26
C LEU A 717 -26.10 -36.08 -4.88
N ALA A 718 -25.07 -36.33 -4.07
CA ALA A 718 -23.72 -36.65 -4.51
C ALA A 718 -23.70 -37.98 -5.29
N CYS A 719 -24.45 -39.00 -4.86
CA CYS A 719 -24.56 -40.27 -5.54
C CYS A 719 -25.43 -40.21 -6.81
N GLY A 720 -26.03 -39.05 -7.13
CA GLY A 720 -26.93 -38.89 -8.28
C GLY A 720 -28.25 -39.66 -8.14
N ILE A 721 -28.68 -40.04 -6.93
CA ILE A 721 -29.96 -40.70 -6.68
C ILE A 721 -31.10 -39.69 -6.73
N ILE A 722 -30.92 -38.55 -6.13
CA ILE A 722 -31.80 -37.40 -6.19
C ILE A 722 -31.16 -36.36 -7.10
N PRO A 723 -31.81 -35.95 -8.21
CA PRO A 723 -31.30 -34.86 -9.07
C PRO A 723 -31.57 -33.50 -8.40
N ARG A 724 -30.84 -32.47 -8.83
CA ARG A 724 -31.04 -31.10 -8.33
C ARG A 724 -32.30 -30.44 -8.83
N GLU A 725 -32.71 -30.79 -10.03
CA GLU A 725 -33.89 -30.24 -10.70
C GLU A 725 -34.58 -31.33 -11.51
N GLY A 726 -35.84 -31.13 -11.81
CA GLY A 726 -36.63 -32.11 -12.53
C GLY A 726 -37.01 -33.33 -11.68
N HIS A 727 -37.76 -34.22 -12.14
CA HIS A 727 -38.27 -35.43 -11.53
C HIS A 727 -39.04 -35.22 -10.18
N THR A 728 -40.01 -36.10 -9.96
CA THR A 728 -40.69 -36.23 -8.67
C THR A 728 -40.11 -37.38 -7.85
N LEU A 729 -40.27 -37.35 -6.53
CA LEU A 729 -39.82 -38.46 -5.67
C LEU A 729 -40.46 -39.77 -6.07
N GLY A 730 -41.73 -39.72 -6.45
CA GLY A 730 -42.45 -40.94 -6.91
C GLY A 730 -41.84 -41.58 -8.15
N GLU A 731 -41.48 -40.78 -9.17
CA GLU A 731 -40.76 -41.27 -10.36
C GLU A 731 -39.42 -41.95 -10.04
N ILE A 732 -38.70 -41.33 -9.08
CA ILE A 732 -37.41 -41.85 -8.65
C ILE A 732 -37.57 -43.15 -7.89
N LEU A 733 -38.52 -43.25 -6.96
CA LEU A 733 -38.76 -44.45 -6.16
C LEU A 733 -39.35 -45.58 -7.00
N GLU A 734 -40.22 -45.28 -7.98
CA GLU A 734 -40.66 -46.25 -8.97
C GLU A 734 -39.50 -46.85 -9.77
N ARG A 735 -38.58 -46.01 -10.20
CA ARG A 735 -37.36 -46.43 -10.90
C ARG A 735 -36.45 -47.28 -9.99
N LEU A 736 -36.26 -46.89 -8.73
CA LEU A 736 -35.48 -47.64 -7.74
C LEU A 736 -36.13 -49.00 -7.39
N GLY A 737 -37.43 -49.10 -7.52
CA GLY A 737 -38.24 -50.32 -7.27
C GLY A 737 -38.94 -50.35 -5.92
N SER A 738 -38.66 -49.42 -4.99
CA SER A 738 -39.35 -49.24 -3.73
C SER A 738 -38.84 -48.00 -2.99
N GLY A 739 -39.46 -47.65 -1.84
CA GLY A 739 -38.83 -46.72 -0.88
C GLY A 739 -37.75 -47.40 -0.03
N PHE A 740 -37.07 -46.64 0.77
CA PHE A 740 -36.01 -47.13 1.65
C PHE A 740 -35.83 -46.30 2.92
N VAL A 741 -35.26 -46.95 3.96
CA VAL A 741 -34.80 -46.32 5.18
C VAL A 741 -33.28 -46.32 5.19
N MET A 742 -32.68 -45.20 5.60
CA MET A 742 -31.23 -45.08 5.89
C MET A 742 -31.04 -44.84 7.39
N HIS A 743 -30.55 -45.86 8.07
CA HIS A 743 -30.11 -45.77 9.46
C HIS A 743 -28.63 -45.37 9.51
N SER A 744 -28.27 -44.41 10.34
CA SER A 744 -26.88 -43.98 10.57
C SER A 744 -26.57 -43.93 12.04
N GLU A 745 -25.40 -44.42 12.43
CA GLU A 745 -24.97 -44.45 13.82
C GLU A 745 -23.44 -44.36 13.97
N VAL A 746 -22.99 -43.63 15.01
CA VAL A 746 -21.62 -43.68 15.49
C VAL A 746 -21.58 -44.11 16.92
N THR A 747 -21.12 -45.35 17.21
CA THR A 747 -21.18 -45.98 18.49
C THR A 747 -19.90 -45.75 19.32
N ASN A 748 -20.05 -45.50 20.62
CA ASN A 748 -18.94 -45.47 21.58
C ASN A 748 -17.83 -44.46 21.27
N VAL A 749 -18.06 -43.40 20.45
CA VAL A 749 -17.12 -42.34 20.17
C VAL A 749 -17.67 -41.01 20.66
N PRO A 750 -16.92 -40.25 21.46
CA PRO A 750 -17.35 -38.93 21.93
C PRO A 750 -17.50 -37.95 20.75
N LYS A 751 -18.58 -37.14 20.75
CA LYS A 751 -18.72 -36.06 19.74
C LYS A 751 -17.57 -35.05 19.85
N GLY A 752 -17.02 -34.64 18.72
CA GLY A 752 -15.84 -33.77 18.69
C GLY A 752 -14.53 -34.49 19.06
N SER A 753 -14.44 -35.76 18.79
CA SER A 753 -13.29 -36.63 19.08
C SER A 753 -11.99 -36.25 18.34
N GLY A 754 -12.09 -35.61 17.19
CA GLY A 754 -10.96 -35.35 16.29
C GLY A 754 -10.54 -36.55 15.44
N LEU A 755 -11.32 -37.67 15.48
CA LEU A 755 -11.06 -38.90 14.75
C LEU A 755 -11.78 -39.00 13.39
N GLY A 756 -12.36 -37.89 12.87
CA GLY A 756 -12.99 -37.81 11.55
C GLY A 756 -14.36 -38.47 11.46
N THR A 757 -15.06 -38.67 12.58
CA THR A 757 -16.33 -39.43 12.64
C THR A 757 -17.39 -38.94 11.65
N SER A 758 -17.56 -37.63 11.46
CA SER A 758 -18.57 -37.06 10.57
C SER A 758 -18.27 -37.40 9.10
N SER A 759 -17.04 -37.16 8.67
CA SER A 759 -16.63 -37.43 7.29
C SER A 759 -16.55 -38.92 6.96
N ILE A 760 -16.21 -39.76 7.97
CA ILE A 760 -16.23 -41.21 7.81
C ILE A 760 -17.67 -41.70 7.71
N LEU A 761 -18.61 -41.08 8.45
CA LEU A 761 -20.06 -41.39 8.31
C LEU A 761 -20.56 -41.03 6.91
N SER A 762 -20.10 -39.88 6.34
CA SER A 762 -20.34 -39.51 4.94
C SER A 762 -19.88 -40.63 3.99
N ALA A 763 -18.69 -41.17 4.22
CA ALA A 763 -18.12 -42.27 3.43
C ALA A 763 -18.94 -43.56 3.56
N ALA A 764 -19.38 -43.89 4.77
CA ALA A 764 -20.23 -45.06 4.99
C ALA A 764 -21.58 -44.90 4.28
N CYS A 765 -22.20 -43.71 4.26
CA CYS A 765 -23.44 -43.45 3.56
C CYS A 765 -23.30 -43.66 2.04
N VAL A 766 -22.24 -43.05 1.43
CA VAL A 766 -22.02 -43.20 -0.02
C VAL A 766 -21.75 -44.63 -0.39
N LYS A 767 -20.91 -45.34 0.35
CA LYS A 767 -20.61 -46.76 0.13
C LYS A 767 -21.85 -47.62 0.28
N ALA A 768 -22.66 -47.40 1.31
CA ALA A 768 -23.90 -48.13 1.54
C ALA A 768 -24.92 -47.90 0.40
N VAL A 769 -25.06 -46.66 -0.09
CA VAL A 769 -25.92 -46.34 -1.22
C VAL A 769 -25.45 -47.04 -2.48
N PHE A 770 -24.16 -47.08 -2.79
CA PHE A 770 -23.62 -47.75 -3.96
C PHE A 770 -23.88 -49.25 -3.91
N GLU A 771 -23.59 -49.92 -2.80
CA GLU A 771 -23.76 -51.34 -2.64
C GLU A 771 -25.25 -51.76 -2.56
N PHE A 772 -26.07 -50.96 -1.87
CA PHE A 772 -27.52 -51.21 -1.76
C PHE A 772 -28.25 -51.01 -3.09
N MET A 773 -27.81 -50.06 -3.91
CA MET A 773 -28.45 -49.71 -5.20
C MET A 773 -27.72 -50.29 -6.40
N GLY A 774 -26.78 -51.22 -6.21
CA GLY A 774 -26.11 -51.95 -7.29
C GLY A 774 -25.27 -51.06 -8.20
N ILE A 775 -24.72 -49.95 -7.69
CA ILE A 775 -23.86 -49.03 -8.44
C ILE A 775 -22.45 -49.60 -8.42
N ALA A 776 -21.88 -49.86 -9.59
CA ALA A 776 -20.46 -50.24 -9.68
C ALA A 776 -19.58 -49.05 -9.41
N TYR A 777 -18.54 -49.19 -8.59
CA TYR A 777 -17.60 -48.10 -8.23
C TYR A 777 -16.19 -48.62 -8.04
N THR A 778 -15.22 -47.72 -8.24
CA THR A 778 -13.84 -47.86 -7.77
C THR A 778 -13.65 -47.12 -6.43
N GLU A 779 -12.52 -47.33 -5.76
CA GLU A 779 -12.22 -46.51 -4.57
C GLU A 779 -12.08 -45.01 -4.93
N GLU A 780 -11.53 -44.67 -6.09
CA GLU A 780 -11.43 -43.28 -6.57
C GLU A 780 -12.80 -42.66 -6.77
N ASP A 781 -13.78 -43.42 -7.28
CA ASP A 781 -15.17 -42.95 -7.41
C ASP A 781 -15.76 -42.66 -6.01
N LEU A 782 -15.49 -43.55 -5.05
CA LEU A 782 -15.96 -43.34 -3.68
C LEU A 782 -15.39 -42.10 -3.05
N TYR A 783 -14.05 -41.85 -3.17
CA TYR A 783 -13.41 -40.62 -2.69
C TYR A 783 -14.02 -39.37 -3.34
N ALA A 784 -14.24 -39.40 -4.66
CA ALA A 784 -14.79 -38.28 -5.38
C ALA A 784 -16.21 -37.93 -4.91
N HIS A 785 -17.07 -38.91 -4.70
CA HIS A 785 -18.45 -38.70 -4.25
C HIS A 785 -18.55 -38.27 -2.80
N VAL A 786 -17.67 -38.77 -1.93
CA VAL A 786 -17.62 -38.32 -0.52
C VAL A 786 -17.09 -36.88 -0.43
N LEU A 787 -16.08 -36.53 -1.22
CA LEU A 787 -15.61 -35.14 -1.29
C LEU A 787 -16.73 -34.24 -1.83
N ALA A 788 -17.45 -34.67 -2.86
CA ALA A 788 -18.59 -33.93 -3.39
C ALA A 788 -19.69 -33.70 -2.34
N MET A 789 -20.00 -34.72 -1.56
CA MET A 789 -20.95 -34.64 -0.45
C MET A 789 -20.53 -33.60 0.61
N GLU A 790 -19.27 -33.60 1.03
CA GLU A 790 -18.73 -32.62 1.99
C GLU A 790 -18.82 -31.18 1.44
N GLN A 791 -18.52 -30.98 0.16
CA GLN A 791 -18.65 -29.68 -0.49
C GLN A 791 -20.12 -29.22 -0.60
N ILE A 792 -21.06 -30.14 -0.89
CA ILE A 792 -22.50 -29.83 -0.90
C ILE A 792 -22.97 -29.36 0.50
N MET A 793 -22.47 -29.96 1.56
CA MET A 793 -22.77 -29.55 2.95
C MET A 793 -22.06 -28.26 3.36
N SER A 794 -21.18 -27.73 2.51
CA SER A 794 -20.43 -26.51 2.79
C SER A 794 -19.54 -26.56 4.05
N THR A 795 -19.04 -27.74 4.39
CA THR A 795 -18.17 -27.91 5.58
C THR A 795 -16.81 -27.27 5.43
N GLY A 796 -16.33 -27.08 4.18
CA GLY A 796 -15.02 -26.52 3.84
C GLY A 796 -13.84 -27.38 4.30
N GLY A 797 -14.07 -28.60 4.77
CA GLY A 797 -13.06 -29.54 5.25
C GLY A 797 -12.19 -30.12 4.12
N GLY A 798 -11.06 -30.72 4.52
CA GLY A 798 -10.18 -31.46 3.62
C GLY A 798 -10.68 -32.88 3.35
N TRP A 799 -9.88 -33.65 2.62
CA TRP A 799 -10.23 -35.01 2.18
C TRP A 799 -9.58 -36.14 3.01
N GLN A 800 -8.80 -35.84 4.03
CA GLN A 800 -8.02 -36.83 4.81
C GLN A 800 -8.89 -37.82 5.55
N ASP A 801 -10.05 -37.38 6.05
CA ASP A 801 -10.90 -38.14 6.93
C ASP A 801 -11.64 -39.25 6.17
N GLN A 802 -12.20 -38.89 5.01
CA GLN A 802 -12.96 -39.79 4.14
C GLN A 802 -12.07 -40.97 3.67
N VAL A 803 -10.91 -40.65 3.10
CA VAL A 803 -9.94 -41.65 2.66
C VAL A 803 -9.50 -42.52 3.81
N GLY A 804 -9.29 -41.90 4.99
CA GLY A 804 -8.89 -42.63 6.20
C GLY A 804 -9.86 -43.73 6.64
N GLY A 805 -11.16 -43.49 6.52
CA GLY A 805 -12.20 -44.46 6.87
C GLY A 805 -12.51 -45.47 5.75
N ILE A 806 -12.43 -45.08 4.47
CA ILE A 806 -12.72 -45.92 3.31
C ILE A 806 -11.64 -46.99 3.13
N THR A 807 -10.38 -46.55 3.14
CA THR A 807 -9.22 -47.42 2.89
C THR A 807 -8.59 -47.83 4.21
N SER A 808 -8.46 -49.13 4.43
CA SER A 808 -7.84 -49.66 5.65
C SER A 808 -6.30 -49.50 5.64
N GLY A 809 -5.67 -49.85 6.75
CA GLY A 809 -4.21 -49.85 6.85
C GLY A 809 -3.57 -48.49 6.99
N LEU A 810 -2.24 -48.47 6.75
CA LEU A 810 -1.42 -47.26 6.72
C LEU A 810 -1.32 -46.78 5.28
N LYS A 811 -1.62 -45.51 5.05
CA LYS A 811 -1.65 -44.93 3.71
C LYS A 811 -1.07 -43.56 3.61
N TYR A 812 -0.41 -43.33 2.47
CA TYR A 812 0.13 -42.01 2.05
C TYR A 812 -0.74 -41.51 0.89
N ILE A 813 -1.36 -40.38 1.13
CA ILE A 813 -2.36 -39.79 0.25
C ILE A 813 -1.83 -38.49 -0.30
N THR A 814 -1.92 -38.27 -1.61
CA THR A 814 -1.56 -37.00 -2.25
C THR A 814 -2.67 -36.55 -3.17
N SER A 815 -2.78 -35.24 -3.37
CA SER A 815 -3.64 -34.66 -4.39
C SER A 815 -2.88 -33.73 -5.32
N MET A 816 -3.33 -33.61 -6.55
CA MET A 816 -2.80 -32.65 -7.50
C MET A 816 -3.47 -31.29 -7.30
N PRO A 817 -2.74 -30.16 -7.56
CA PRO A 817 -3.35 -28.82 -7.61
C PRO A 817 -4.52 -28.78 -8.59
N GLY A 818 -5.58 -28.05 -8.25
CA GLY A 818 -6.78 -27.88 -9.05
C GLY A 818 -8.03 -27.72 -8.19
N LEU A 819 -9.08 -27.10 -8.73
CA LEU A 819 -10.37 -26.97 -8.02
C LEU A 819 -11.02 -28.35 -7.83
N GLN A 820 -10.91 -29.22 -8.82
CA GLN A 820 -11.33 -30.62 -8.73
C GLN A 820 -10.14 -31.46 -8.25
N GLN A 821 -10.23 -31.96 -7.02
CA GLN A 821 -9.16 -32.74 -6.39
C GLN A 821 -9.13 -34.17 -6.95
N GLN A 822 -7.95 -34.60 -7.41
CA GLN A 822 -7.68 -35.98 -7.81
C GLN A 822 -6.74 -36.58 -6.77
N LEU A 823 -7.23 -37.60 -6.04
CA LEU A 823 -6.50 -38.22 -4.95
C LEU A 823 -5.72 -39.44 -5.47
N GLN A 824 -4.51 -39.60 -5.00
CA GLN A 824 -3.68 -40.80 -5.19
C GLN A 824 -3.41 -41.40 -3.82
N VAL A 825 -3.83 -42.62 -3.59
CA VAL A 825 -3.70 -43.34 -2.33
C VAL A 825 -2.69 -44.48 -2.50
N ALA A 826 -1.59 -44.41 -1.73
CA ALA A 826 -0.59 -45.48 -1.70
C ALA A 826 -0.60 -46.17 -0.34
N HIS A 827 -0.85 -47.48 -0.31
CA HIS A 827 -0.64 -48.28 0.89
C HIS A 827 0.85 -48.35 1.23
N ILE A 828 1.16 -48.24 2.53
CA ILE A 828 2.52 -48.36 3.04
C ILE A 828 2.67 -49.71 3.70
N GLU A 829 3.48 -50.56 3.09
CA GLU A 829 3.82 -51.84 3.68
C GLU A 829 4.99 -51.70 4.65
N LEU A 830 4.77 -52.03 5.91
CA LEU A 830 5.82 -52.05 6.93
C LEU A 830 6.28 -53.48 7.23
N SER A 831 7.52 -53.59 7.67
CA SER A 831 8.02 -54.85 8.16
C SER A 831 7.20 -55.34 9.38
N PRO A 832 7.06 -56.67 9.59
CA PRO A 832 6.38 -57.20 10.76
C PRO A 832 6.93 -56.66 12.10
N GLN A 833 8.22 -56.37 12.14
CA GLN A 833 8.87 -55.79 13.32
C GLN A 833 8.44 -54.35 13.55
N THR A 834 8.36 -53.56 12.53
CA THR A 834 7.90 -52.16 12.60
C THR A 834 6.43 -52.09 13.00
N LYS A 835 5.57 -52.95 12.43
CA LYS A 835 4.14 -53.03 12.82
C LYS A 835 4.01 -53.35 14.31
N LYS A 836 4.75 -54.38 14.79
CA LYS A 836 4.76 -54.76 16.20
C LYS A 836 5.24 -53.62 17.11
N GLU A 837 6.30 -52.93 16.75
CA GLU A 837 6.84 -51.79 17.50
C GLU A 837 5.82 -50.65 17.59
N LEU A 838 5.11 -50.35 16.52
CA LEU A 838 4.04 -49.35 16.50
C LEU A 838 2.84 -49.75 17.35
N ASP A 839 2.40 -51.04 17.27
CA ASP A 839 1.32 -51.57 18.12
C ASP A 839 1.62 -51.48 19.61
N GLU A 840 2.90 -51.67 19.98
CA GLU A 840 3.37 -51.57 21.38
C GLU A 840 3.53 -50.11 21.85
N ARG A 841 3.90 -49.16 20.95
CA ARG A 841 4.29 -47.78 21.33
C ARG A 841 3.25 -46.73 21.02
N PHE A 842 2.32 -47.00 20.09
CA PHE A 842 1.24 -46.04 19.76
C PHE A 842 0.15 -46.06 20.82
N VAL A 843 -0.17 -44.90 21.37
CA VAL A 843 -1.19 -44.75 22.40
C VAL A 843 -2.08 -43.53 22.06
N LEU A 844 -3.40 -43.75 22.24
CA LEU A 844 -4.42 -42.73 22.11
C LEU A 844 -4.93 -42.33 23.48
N ILE A 845 -4.97 -41.01 23.79
CA ILE A 845 -5.40 -40.47 25.06
C ILE A 845 -6.62 -39.61 24.86
N TYR A 846 -7.71 -39.85 25.56
CA TYR A 846 -8.87 -38.98 25.56
C TYR A 846 -8.69 -37.83 26.55
N THR A 847 -8.95 -36.58 26.15
CA THR A 847 -8.78 -35.40 27.00
C THR A 847 -9.95 -35.15 27.97
N GLY A 848 -11.03 -35.91 27.83
CA GLY A 848 -12.26 -35.65 28.62
C GLY A 848 -13.04 -34.41 28.15
N GLN A 849 -12.49 -33.63 27.24
CA GLN A 849 -13.10 -32.39 26.71
C GLN A 849 -13.60 -32.60 25.28
N ARG A 850 -14.81 -32.12 25.03
CA ARG A 850 -15.28 -31.94 23.64
C ARG A 850 -14.60 -30.74 23.02
N ARG A 851 -14.20 -30.83 21.78
CA ARG A 851 -13.71 -29.71 21.02
C ARG A 851 -14.78 -28.62 20.99
N LEU A 852 -14.42 -27.40 21.41
CA LEU A 852 -15.26 -26.23 21.19
C LEU A 852 -15.27 -25.91 19.70
N ALA A 853 -16.44 -25.75 19.09
CA ALA A 853 -16.62 -25.32 17.72
C ALA A 853 -16.17 -23.85 17.61
N ARG A 854 -14.86 -23.61 17.41
CA ARG A 854 -14.32 -22.32 16.98
C ARG A 854 -14.25 -22.32 15.47
N ASN A 855 -14.26 -21.15 14.84
CA ASN A 855 -14.01 -20.95 13.42
C ASN A 855 -12.52 -21.19 13.06
N LEU A 856 -11.91 -22.24 13.63
CA LEU A 856 -10.48 -22.57 13.43
C LEU A 856 -10.12 -22.69 11.95
N LEU A 857 -10.97 -23.35 11.17
CA LEU A 857 -10.76 -23.49 9.74
C LEU A 857 -10.70 -22.13 9.04
N ARG A 858 -11.57 -21.21 9.43
CA ARG A 858 -11.62 -19.87 8.86
C ARG A 858 -10.36 -19.06 9.21
N ASP A 859 -9.87 -19.17 10.44
CA ASP A 859 -8.66 -18.47 10.88
C ASP A 859 -7.43 -18.99 10.15
N VAL A 860 -7.28 -20.31 10.01
CA VAL A 860 -6.18 -20.94 9.25
C VAL A 860 -6.21 -20.54 7.78
N VAL A 861 -7.37 -20.65 7.14
CA VAL A 861 -7.55 -20.24 5.73
C VAL A 861 -7.29 -18.75 5.55
N GLY A 862 -7.77 -17.89 6.46
CA GLY A 862 -7.53 -16.45 6.41
C GLY A 862 -6.05 -16.08 6.49
N ARG A 863 -5.29 -16.72 7.37
CA ARG A 863 -3.83 -16.53 7.47
C ARG A 863 -3.11 -16.97 6.21
N TYR A 864 -3.53 -18.10 5.61
CA TYR A 864 -2.97 -18.57 4.34
C TYR A 864 -3.25 -17.59 3.20
N VAL A 865 -4.50 -17.20 3.02
CA VAL A 865 -4.93 -16.25 1.97
C VAL A 865 -4.30 -14.88 2.17
N GLY A 866 -4.13 -14.46 3.44
CA GLY A 866 -3.48 -13.22 3.85
C GLY A 866 -1.95 -13.23 3.75
N ASN A 867 -1.36 -14.32 3.28
CA ASN A 867 0.10 -14.51 3.15
C ASN A 867 0.87 -14.31 4.47
N GLU A 868 0.33 -14.80 5.60
CA GLU A 868 1.04 -14.76 6.88
C GLU A 868 2.25 -15.70 6.85
N PRO A 869 3.50 -15.20 7.04
CA PRO A 869 4.72 -15.97 6.80
C PRO A 869 4.81 -17.25 7.62
N ASP A 870 4.43 -17.21 8.91
CA ASP A 870 4.47 -18.37 9.79
C ASP A 870 3.50 -19.47 9.36
N SER A 871 2.32 -19.07 8.87
CA SER A 871 1.31 -19.98 8.36
C SER A 871 1.71 -20.63 7.04
N LEU A 872 2.27 -19.84 6.11
CA LEU A 872 2.81 -20.36 4.85
C LEU A 872 3.94 -21.37 5.09
N PHE A 873 4.91 -21.01 5.91
CA PHE A 873 6.02 -21.88 6.28
C PHE A 873 5.52 -23.17 6.92
N ALA A 874 4.62 -23.08 7.91
CA ALA A 874 4.15 -24.23 8.64
C ALA A 874 3.36 -25.21 7.75
N LEU A 875 2.53 -24.73 6.83
CA LEU A 875 1.79 -25.57 5.88
C LEU A 875 2.72 -26.31 4.93
N GLU A 876 3.73 -25.63 4.38
CA GLU A 876 4.73 -26.28 3.51
C GLU A 876 5.55 -27.32 4.27
N GLU A 877 5.97 -27.03 5.49
CA GLU A 877 6.76 -27.97 6.31
C GLU A 877 5.92 -29.16 6.79
N ILE A 878 4.65 -28.99 7.12
CA ILE A 878 3.73 -30.08 7.46
C ILE A 878 3.61 -31.08 6.28
N GLN A 879 3.50 -30.58 5.06
CA GLN A 879 3.44 -31.41 3.87
C GLN A 879 4.73 -32.21 3.65
N LYS A 880 5.90 -31.58 3.82
CA LYS A 880 7.21 -32.25 3.76
C LYS A 880 7.38 -33.26 4.89
N THR A 881 6.93 -32.92 6.10
CA THR A 881 7.00 -33.79 7.28
C THR A 881 6.24 -35.10 7.06
N ALA A 882 5.07 -35.07 6.40
CA ALA A 882 4.36 -36.32 6.06
C ALA A 882 5.18 -37.25 5.16
N ALA A 883 5.90 -36.71 4.19
CA ALA A 883 6.80 -37.49 3.33
C ALA A 883 8.00 -38.05 4.12
N LEU A 884 8.60 -37.26 5.00
CA LEU A 884 9.67 -37.71 5.87
C LEU A 884 9.23 -38.82 6.84
N MET A 885 8.05 -38.69 7.44
CA MET A 885 7.45 -39.71 8.30
C MET A 885 7.27 -41.05 7.58
N ARG A 886 6.76 -40.99 6.32
CA ARG A 886 6.66 -42.17 5.47
C ARG A 886 8.03 -42.87 5.33
N PHE A 887 9.10 -42.13 4.98
CA PHE A 887 10.41 -42.71 4.79
C PHE A 887 11.00 -43.30 6.09
N GLU A 888 10.77 -42.68 7.24
CA GLU A 888 11.24 -43.23 8.53
C GLU A 888 10.49 -44.50 8.88
N LEU A 889 9.19 -44.60 8.64
CA LEU A 889 8.41 -45.84 8.86
C LEU A 889 8.80 -46.96 7.90
N GLU A 890 9.01 -46.69 6.60
CA GLU A 890 9.46 -47.65 5.61
C GLU A 890 10.86 -48.23 5.94
N ARG A 891 11.72 -47.42 6.59
CA ARG A 891 13.06 -47.86 7.10
C ARG A 891 12.97 -48.58 8.44
N GLY A 892 11.81 -48.65 9.11
CA GLY A 892 11.67 -49.19 10.44
C GLY A 892 12.17 -48.28 11.57
N ASN A 893 12.39 -47.02 11.32
CA ASN A 893 12.88 -46.05 12.31
C ASN A 893 11.71 -45.35 13.03
N VAL A 894 11.06 -46.03 13.98
CA VAL A 894 9.95 -45.49 14.76
C VAL A 894 10.37 -44.32 15.66
N ASP A 895 11.64 -44.26 16.11
CA ASP A 895 12.14 -43.12 16.89
C ASP A 895 12.25 -41.85 16.03
N GLY A 896 12.68 -42.01 14.76
CA GLY A 896 12.69 -40.91 13.81
C GLY A 896 11.29 -40.39 13.47
N PHE A 897 10.34 -41.31 13.27
CA PHE A 897 8.92 -41.01 13.09
C PHE A 897 8.33 -40.24 14.28
N ALA A 898 8.62 -40.69 15.52
CA ALA A 898 8.13 -40.04 16.73
C ALA A 898 8.60 -38.56 16.83
N LYS A 899 9.85 -38.28 16.52
CA LYS A 899 10.39 -36.91 16.48
C LYS A 899 9.71 -36.04 15.42
N LEU A 900 9.36 -36.60 14.28
CA LEU A 900 8.63 -35.91 13.24
C LEU A 900 7.18 -35.66 13.66
N LEU A 901 6.57 -36.55 14.45
CA LEU A 901 5.24 -36.34 15.01
C LEU A 901 5.22 -35.14 15.98
N ASP A 902 6.25 -35.04 16.84
CA ASP A 902 6.42 -33.92 17.74
C ASP A 902 6.69 -32.59 16.96
N TYR A 903 7.53 -32.65 15.93
CA TYR A 903 7.77 -31.50 15.06
C TYR A 903 6.48 -31.03 14.35
N HIS A 904 5.66 -31.97 13.86
CA HIS A 904 4.35 -31.66 13.28
C HIS A 904 3.44 -30.93 14.28
N TRP A 905 3.48 -31.32 15.56
CA TRP A 905 2.74 -30.66 16.62
C TRP A 905 3.18 -29.19 16.79
N GLU A 906 4.47 -28.92 16.77
CA GLU A 906 5.00 -27.56 16.86
C GLU A 906 4.58 -26.72 15.63
N LEU A 907 4.55 -27.30 14.45
CA LEU A 907 4.05 -26.64 13.25
C LEU A 907 2.54 -26.35 13.33
N SER A 908 1.75 -27.29 13.87
CA SER A 908 0.31 -27.10 14.04
C SER A 908 -0.02 -25.92 14.96
N LYS A 909 0.73 -25.73 16.04
CA LYS A 909 0.61 -24.56 16.93
C LYS A 909 0.98 -23.25 16.26
N LYS A 910 1.89 -23.24 15.26
CA LYS A 910 2.21 -22.05 14.45
C LYS A 910 1.10 -21.68 13.48
N ILE A 911 0.42 -22.68 12.92
CA ILE A 911 -0.73 -22.46 12.04
C ILE A 911 -1.88 -21.84 12.85
N ASP A 912 -2.17 -22.43 14.02
CA ASP A 912 -3.22 -21.95 14.91
C ASP A 912 -2.89 -22.22 16.38
N ALA A 913 -2.72 -21.12 17.13
CA ALA A 913 -2.49 -21.20 18.57
C ALA A 913 -3.66 -21.85 19.34
N GLY A 914 -4.87 -21.83 18.77
CA GLY A 914 -6.06 -22.49 19.32
C GLY A 914 -6.07 -24.02 19.19
N SER A 915 -5.11 -24.61 18.48
CA SER A 915 -4.91 -26.06 18.40
C SER A 915 -4.57 -26.65 19.76
N SER A 916 -3.93 -25.87 20.64
CA SER A 916 -3.62 -26.26 22.03
C SER A 916 -4.45 -25.50 23.06
N ASN A 917 -4.50 -26.02 24.28
CA ASN A 917 -5.07 -25.34 25.44
C ASN A 917 -4.35 -25.80 26.72
N THR A 918 -4.67 -25.17 27.85
CA THR A 918 -4.03 -25.46 29.14
C THR A 918 -4.10 -26.94 29.53
N LEU A 919 -5.24 -27.61 29.31
CA LEU A 919 -5.39 -29.02 29.63
C LEU A 919 -4.53 -29.92 28.74
N ILE A 920 -4.48 -29.67 27.42
CA ILE A 920 -3.65 -30.42 26.48
C ILE A 920 -2.17 -30.29 26.87
N GLU A 921 -1.71 -29.08 27.19
CA GLU A 921 -0.31 -28.86 27.62
C GLU A 921 -0.03 -29.52 28.96
N GLN A 922 -0.97 -29.54 29.91
CA GLN A 922 -0.85 -30.26 31.18
C GLN A 922 -0.75 -31.78 30.98
N ILE A 923 -1.60 -32.36 30.09
CA ILE A 923 -1.54 -33.78 29.77
C ILE A 923 -0.18 -34.13 29.16
N PHE A 924 0.27 -33.40 28.13
CA PHE A 924 1.56 -33.64 27.48
C PHE A 924 2.74 -33.46 28.46
N SER A 925 2.71 -32.45 29.31
CA SER A 925 3.74 -32.20 30.33
C SER A 925 3.81 -33.31 31.37
N SER A 926 2.66 -33.87 31.78
CA SER A 926 2.62 -34.95 32.76
C SER A 926 3.24 -36.27 32.29
N ILE A 927 3.28 -36.51 30.99
CA ILE A 927 3.83 -37.72 30.35
C ILE A 927 5.11 -37.49 29.50
N GLU A 928 5.73 -36.30 29.54
CA GLU A 928 6.89 -35.92 28.73
C GLU A 928 8.05 -36.90 28.88
N GLU A 929 8.25 -37.42 30.05
CA GLU A 929 9.32 -38.41 30.30
C GLU A 929 9.05 -39.79 29.70
N LEU A 930 7.76 -40.09 29.37
CA LEU A 930 7.29 -41.38 28.88
C LEU A 930 7.13 -41.44 27.34
N VAL A 931 7.17 -40.32 26.65
CA VAL A 931 6.88 -40.23 25.20
C VAL A 931 8.08 -39.72 24.39
N ASP A 932 8.21 -40.17 23.13
CA ASP A 932 9.14 -39.70 22.12
C ASP A 932 8.49 -38.83 21.06
N GLY A 933 7.14 -38.86 20.95
CA GLY A 933 6.40 -38.05 20.01
C GLY A 933 4.97 -37.84 20.46
N LYS A 934 4.41 -36.70 20.14
CA LYS A 934 3.06 -36.30 20.53
C LYS A 934 2.39 -35.43 19.46
N LEU A 935 1.06 -35.59 19.32
CA LEU A 935 0.26 -34.78 18.40
C LEU A 935 -1.20 -34.81 18.83
N VAL A 936 -1.95 -33.73 18.61
CA VAL A 936 -3.39 -33.71 18.83
C VAL A 936 -4.12 -34.25 17.60
N CYS A 937 -5.16 -35.04 17.78
CA CYS A 937 -5.96 -35.56 16.67
C CYS A 937 -6.88 -34.48 16.08
N GLY A 938 -6.96 -34.41 14.76
CA GLY A 938 -7.78 -33.42 14.03
C GLY A 938 -7.26 -32.01 14.14
N ALA A 939 -8.15 -31.02 14.15
CA ALA A 939 -7.75 -29.62 14.18
C ALA A 939 -7.34 -29.07 15.57
N GLY A 940 -7.36 -29.93 16.61
CA GLY A 940 -6.92 -29.54 17.96
C GLY A 940 -8.04 -28.98 18.85
N GLY A 941 -7.62 -28.42 20.00
CA GLY A 941 -8.52 -27.82 20.99
C GLY A 941 -9.29 -28.79 21.91
N GLY A 942 -9.09 -30.08 21.79
CA GLY A 942 -9.78 -31.13 22.58
C GLY A 942 -9.86 -32.46 21.85
N GLY A 943 -10.66 -33.42 22.33
CA GLY A 943 -10.82 -34.72 21.73
C GLY A 943 -9.72 -35.70 22.15
N PHE A 944 -9.08 -36.36 21.18
CA PHE A 944 -8.01 -37.31 21.40
C PHE A 944 -6.62 -36.73 21.13
N LEU A 945 -5.65 -37.20 21.89
CA LEU A 945 -4.22 -36.98 21.71
C LEU A 945 -3.58 -38.31 21.30
N GLN A 946 -2.59 -38.26 20.41
CA GLN A 946 -1.81 -39.40 19.99
C GLN A 946 -0.36 -39.25 20.39
N VAL A 947 0.21 -40.33 20.93
CA VAL A 947 1.62 -40.32 21.40
C VAL A 947 2.31 -41.60 20.98
N ILE A 948 3.62 -41.50 20.78
CA ILE A 948 4.53 -42.63 20.63
C ILE A 948 5.36 -42.76 21.90
N LEU A 949 5.26 -43.91 22.58
CA LEU A 949 5.96 -44.17 23.84
C LEU A 949 7.47 -44.34 23.61
N LYS A 950 8.26 -44.02 24.63
CA LYS A 950 9.69 -44.38 24.67
C LYS A 950 9.86 -45.91 24.71
N LYS A 951 10.96 -46.41 24.19
CA LYS A 951 11.29 -47.84 24.27
C LYS A 951 11.33 -48.31 25.74
N GLY A 952 10.59 -49.40 26.03
CA GLY A 952 10.48 -49.91 27.36
C GLY A 952 9.38 -49.30 28.24
N VAL A 953 8.73 -48.25 27.78
CA VAL A 953 7.55 -47.68 28.44
C VAL A 953 6.29 -48.44 27.95
N THR A 954 5.40 -48.78 28.87
CA THR A 954 4.15 -49.46 28.56
C THR A 954 2.95 -48.53 28.62
N ARG A 955 1.90 -48.90 27.91
CA ARG A 955 0.57 -48.20 27.97
C ARG A 955 0.07 -48.05 29.43
N GLN A 956 0.29 -49.09 30.25
CA GLN A 956 -0.12 -49.08 31.63
C GLN A 956 0.58 -47.99 32.46
N MET A 957 1.90 -47.76 32.21
CA MET A 957 2.64 -46.69 32.90
C MET A 957 2.07 -45.30 32.59
N VAL A 958 1.64 -45.06 31.33
CA VAL A 958 0.98 -43.82 30.96
C VAL A 958 -0.38 -43.69 31.62
N GLU A 959 -1.17 -44.77 31.65
CA GLU A 959 -2.49 -44.81 32.32
C GLU A 959 -2.39 -44.53 33.82
N GLU A 960 -1.41 -45.14 34.50
CA GLU A 960 -1.13 -44.88 35.93
C GLU A 960 -0.74 -43.40 36.16
N ARG A 961 0.14 -42.86 35.34
CA ARG A 961 0.54 -41.42 35.43
C ARG A 961 -0.63 -40.49 35.23
N LEU A 962 -1.47 -40.71 34.22
CA LEU A 962 -2.64 -39.88 33.96
C LEU A 962 -3.67 -39.98 35.11
N LYS A 963 -3.92 -41.17 35.68
CA LYS A 963 -4.79 -41.35 36.82
C LYS A 963 -4.27 -40.64 38.10
N GLU A 964 -2.93 -40.62 38.28
CA GLU A 964 -2.29 -39.92 39.40
C GLU A 964 -2.49 -38.41 39.31
N VAL A 965 -2.32 -37.83 38.09
CA VAL A 965 -2.34 -36.38 37.88
C VAL A 965 -3.77 -35.83 37.70
N PHE A 966 -4.65 -36.59 37.06
CA PHE A 966 -6.02 -36.17 36.70
C PHE A 966 -7.10 -36.95 37.42
N MET A 967 -6.95 -37.19 38.75
CA MET A 967 -7.94 -37.84 39.60
C MET A 967 -9.35 -37.32 39.34
N ASP A 968 -10.35 -38.20 39.25
CA ASP A 968 -11.77 -37.90 39.01
C ASP A 968 -12.11 -37.18 37.67
N SER A 969 -11.20 -37.15 36.71
CA SER A 969 -11.43 -36.61 35.36
C SER A 969 -11.69 -37.74 34.35
N LEU A 970 -12.22 -37.35 33.16
CA LEU A 970 -12.38 -38.25 31.99
C LEU A 970 -11.09 -38.41 31.16
N VAL A 971 -9.98 -37.85 31.64
CA VAL A 971 -8.66 -38.00 30.95
C VAL A 971 -8.18 -39.45 31.15
N GLY A 972 -7.89 -40.13 30.07
CA GLY A 972 -7.41 -41.51 30.15
C GLY A 972 -6.99 -42.12 28.82
N VAL A 973 -6.30 -43.25 28.90
CA VAL A 973 -5.86 -44.00 27.72
C VAL A 973 -7.04 -44.73 27.12
N ALA A 974 -7.27 -44.55 25.81
CA ALA A 974 -8.32 -45.21 25.08
C ALA A 974 -7.89 -46.59 24.55
N ASP A 975 -8.80 -47.55 24.50
CA ASP A 975 -8.54 -48.86 23.91
C ASP A 975 -8.56 -48.72 22.36
N CYS A 976 -7.36 -48.64 21.76
CA CYS A 976 -7.16 -48.41 20.36
C CYS A 976 -6.19 -49.42 19.77
N ASN A 977 -6.52 -49.96 18.60
CA ASN A 977 -5.69 -50.86 17.82
C ASN A 977 -5.48 -50.28 16.41
N LEU A 978 -4.25 -50.35 15.90
CA LEU A 978 -3.96 -50.04 14.50
C LEU A 978 -4.50 -51.14 13.59
N VAL A 979 -5.04 -50.76 12.45
CA VAL A 979 -5.53 -51.72 11.41
C VAL A 979 -4.44 -51.79 10.33
N TRP A 980 -3.93 -52.97 10.05
CA TRP A 980 -2.88 -53.18 9.07
C TRP A 980 -3.38 -53.76 7.73
N GLU A 981 -4.59 -54.34 7.68
CA GLU A 981 -5.22 -54.94 6.49
C GLU A 981 -6.62 -54.43 6.26
#